data_c309ed82a4f24930642353ffa436624c
#
_entry.id   c309ed82a4f24930642353ffa436624c
#
_cell.length_a   1.000
_cell.length_b   1.000
_cell.length_c   1.000
_cell.angle_alpha   90.00
_cell.angle_beta   90.00
_cell.angle_gamma   90.00
#
_symmetry.space_group_name_H-M   'P 1'
#
loop_
_entity.id
_entity.type
_entity.pdbx_description
1 polymer ?
#
loop_
_entity_poly.entity_id
_entity_poly.type
_entity_poly.pdbx_seq_one_letter_code
_entity_poly.pdbx_strand_id
1 'polypeptide(L)'
;MKSVNLLIAEELGAREGQVAAAVDLLDGGYTVPFIARYRKEATGSLDDAQLRTLEERLGYLRELRDRRTGVIESIRAQGKLTPELAAAIAAADTKARLEDIYLPFRPKRRSKAQTAREAGLAPLAETLLARPETVPERAAQGFVDAAKGIETAEAALEGARAILIERFAEDADLIGRLREDFWRGGEAVAKVRKGQETTGQKFSDYFDWRERLERMPSHRVLAVFRGEKEEVLDLAFAAEGEDSAPGAPGPFELAVCRRFGVSARGRPADAWLLETVRTAWRTKIRTGIKADLRARLFERAEEAAVKVFAGNLKDLLLAAPAGGRATLGLDPGYRNGVKAAVVDRTGKVVAVETTYPHEPQRRWKEAVASLSRLCRQHGVELIAIGNGTASRETDRLATEILAANPDLKMAKVTVSEAGASVYSASAIATRELPDLDVSHRGAVSIARRLQDPLAELVKIDPKSIGVGQYQHDVTEQKLSRSLQAVVEDAVNAVGVDVNTASGPLLAQVSGLGASVADKIVSHRDANGPFRTRAGLKKVPGLGAKTFELAAGFLRIPDGEDPLDRSGVHPEAYPVVRRILEATKSDIRVLIGNEAALRLLSPAAFADERFGVPTVRDILAELEKPGRDPRPAFKTASFQEGVEKIGDLKPGMQLEGVVTNVAAFGAFVDIGVHQDGLVHISAMARKRIASPSEVVKTGDVVRVLVLSVDVPRKRIALSMRLDDLLEGATPPRGNAPRPDAQPRRPAPAAPPQDGALADALRRAGVSSSKRS
;
A
#
# COMPACT_ATOMS: atom_id res chain seq x y z
N MET A 1 -19.23 26.81 6.19
CA MET A 1 -18.17 25.77 5.94
C MET A 1 -18.40 24.63 6.92
N LYS A 2 -18.42 23.38 6.47
CA LYS A 2 -18.48 22.22 7.38
C LYS A 2 -17.21 22.19 8.23
N SER A 3 -17.32 21.76 9.49
CA SER A 3 -16.17 21.54 10.35
C SER A 3 -15.29 20.41 9.81
N VAL A 4 -13.99 20.40 10.14
CA VAL A 4 -13.08 19.31 9.78
C VAL A 4 -13.61 17.99 10.33
N ASN A 5 -14.13 18.00 11.57
CA ASN A 5 -14.67 16.81 12.21
C ASN A 5 -15.92 16.28 11.49
N LEU A 6 -16.80 17.17 11.02
CA LEU A 6 -17.98 16.76 10.25
C LEU A 6 -17.62 16.14 8.90
N LEU A 7 -16.64 16.70 8.20
CA LEU A 7 -16.17 16.12 6.92
C LEU A 7 -15.60 14.70 7.11
N ILE A 8 -14.77 14.51 8.12
CA ILE A 8 -14.22 13.19 8.44
C ILE A 8 -15.33 12.23 8.88
N ALA A 9 -16.30 12.71 9.66
CA ALA A 9 -17.42 11.90 10.12
C ALA A 9 -18.27 11.37 8.95
N GLU A 10 -18.55 12.22 7.95
CA GLU A 10 -19.25 11.83 6.73
C GLU A 10 -18.46 10.77 5.92
N GLU A 11 -17.14 10.93 5.80
CA GLU A 11 -16.26 9.99 5.10
C GLU A 11 -16.18 8.61 5.79
N LEU A 12 -16.18 8.61 7.13
CA LEU A 12 -16.09 7.38 7.95
C LEU A 12 -17.45 6.73 8.24
N GLY A 13 -18.55 7.38 7.91
CA GLY A 13 -19.87 6.94 8.34
C GLY A 13 -20.07 6.98 9.87
N ALA A 14 -19.37 7.89 10.56
CA ALA A 14 -19.38 8.06 12.00
C ALA A 14 -20.16 9.34 12.39
N ARG A 15 -20.42 9.50 13.69
CA ARG A 15 -20.99 10.74 14.23
C ARG A 15 -19.91 11.78 14.46
N GLU A 16 -20.21 13.07 14.25
CA GLU A 16 -19.23 14.16 14.46
C GLU A 16 -18.62 14.15 15.89
N GLY A 17 -19.42 13.84 16.91
CA GLY A 17 -18.91 13.76 18.29
C GLY A 17 -17.91 12.63 18.53
N GLN A 18 -18.03 11.50 17.81
CA GLN A 18 -17.04 10.41 17.87
C GLN A 18 -15.70 10.86 17.27
N VAL A 19 -15.76 11.56 16.12
CA VAL A 19 -14.58 12.10 15.47
C VAL A 19 -13.93 13.18 16.31
N ALA A 20 -14.73 14.11 16.89
CA ALA A 20 -14.21 15.15 17.77
C ALA A 20 -13.45 14.55 18.98
N ALA A 21 -14.03 13.56 19.65
CA ALA A 21 -13.39 12.89 20.78
C ALA A 21 -12.08 12.17 20.36
N ALA A 22 -12.06 11.54 19.17
CA ALA A 22 -10.86 10.91 18.66
C ALA A 22 -9.77 11.93 18.31
N VAL A 23 -10.14 13.09 17.71
CA VAL A 23 -9.23 14.19 17.42
C VAL A 23 -8.62 14.77 18.71
N ASP A 24 -9.44 15.00 19.73
CA ASP A 24 -8.99 15.54 21.03
C ASP A 24 -7.98 14.56 21.69
N LEU A 25 -8.23 13.26 21.60
CA LEU A 25 -7.29 12.25 22.09
C LEU A 25 -5.98 12.23 21.31
N LEU A 26 -6.01 12.27 19.97
CA LEU A 26 -4.81 12.34 19.14
C LEU A 26 -4.01 13.62 19.43
N ASP A 27 -4.66 14.76 19.53
CA ASP A 27 -4.04 16.03 19.89
C ASP A 27 -3.47 16.03 21.32
N GLY A 28 -4.08 15.25 22.20
CA GLY A 28 -3.57 14.96 23.54
C GLY A 28 -2.39 13.98 23.59
N GLY A 29 -1.90 13.54 22.40
CA GLY A 29 -0.73 12.65 22.28
C GLY A 29 -1.02 11.18 22.58
N TYR A 30 -2.29 10.75 22.50
CA TYR A 30 -2.64 9.33 22.55
C TYR A 30 -2.41 8.70 21.18
N THR A 31 -1.94 7.45 21.16
CA THR A 31 -1.68 6.71 19.92
C THR A 31 -2.93 6.01 19.42
N VAL A 32 -2.98 5.71 18.11
CA VAL A 32 -4.12 5.01 17.51
C VAL A 32 -4.39 3.66 18.18
N PRO A 33 -3.39 2.77 18.43
CA PRO A 33 -3.65 1.50 19.11
C PRO A 33 -4.22 1.67 20.52
N PHE A 34 -3.77 2.68 21.27
CA PHE A 34 -4.28 2.96 22.60
C PHE A 34 -5.73 3.43 22.57
N ILE A 35 -6.07 4.35 21.66
CA ILE A 35 -7.43 4.86 21.50
C ILE A 35 -8.39 3.73 21.12
N ALA A 36 -8.03 2.94 20.11
CA ALA A 36 -8.84 1.83 19.61
C ALA A 36 -9.16 0.80 20.72
N ARG A 37 -8.20 0.52 21.60
CA ARG A 37 -8.34 -0.52 22.61
C ARG A 37 -8.89 0.00 23.94
N TYR A 38 -8.49 1.17 24.41
CA TYR A 38 -8.72 1.63 25.78
C TYR A 38 -9.57 2.90 25.90
N ARG A 39 -10.05 3.47 24.78
CA ARG A 39 -10.90 4.68 24.76
C ARG A 39 -12.15 4.50 23.90
N LYS A 40 -12.68 3.26 23.88
CA LYS A 40 -13.86 2.88 23.08
C LYS A 40 -15.10 3.69 23.40
N GLU A 41 -15.34 4.00 24.66
CA GLU A 41 -16.50 4.78 25.09
C GLU A 41 -16.46 6.19 24.52
N ALA A 42 -15.28 6.85 24.58
CA ALA A 42 -15.12 8.21 24.10
C ALA A 42 -15.31 8.30 22.58
N THR A 43 -14.79 7.31 21.84
CA THR A 43 -14.83 7.31 20.37
C THR A 43 -16.04 6.55 19.80
N GLY A 44 -16.88 5.97 20.66
CA GLY A 44 -17.99 5.11 20.22
C GLY A 44 -17.53 3.90 19.44
N SER A 45 -16.41 3.31 19.85
CA SER A 45 -15.80 2.09 19.30
C SER A 45 -15.29 2.21 17.87
N LEU A 46 -14.73 3.37 17.47
CA LEU A 46 -13.96 3.46 16.23
C LEU A 46 -12.79 2.45 16.29
N ASP A 47 -12.65 1.66 15.23
CA ASP A 47 -11.59 0.65 15.11
C ASP A 47 -10.26 1.24 14.62
N ASP A 48 -9.21 0.42 14.61
CA ASP A 48 -7.85 0.81 14.21
C ASP A 48 -7.85 1.41 12.79
N ALA A 49 -8.55 0.79 11.84
CA ALA A 49 -8.58 1.22 10.45
C ALA A 49 -9.30 2.58 10.29
N GLN A 50 -10.42 2.77 11.01
CA GLN A 50 -11.14 4.04 11.05
C GLN A 50 -10.30 5.14 11.68
N LEU A 51 -9.59 4.87 12.77
CA LEU A 51 -8.73 5.83 13.45
C LEU A 51 -7.49 6.18 12.62
N ARG A 52 -6.89 5.25 11.89
CA ARG A 52 -5.80 5.54 10.94
C ARG A 52 -6.28 6.40 9.78
N THR A 53 -7.45 6.10 9.24
CA THR A 53 -8.07 6.93 8.19
C THR A 53 -8.37 8.34 8.71
N LEU A 54 -8.89 8.45 9.95
CA LEU A 54 -9.13 9.73 10.61
C LEU A 54 -7.83 10.53 10.77
N GLU A 55 -6.76 9.92 11.26
CA GLU A 55 -5.44 10.54 11.45
C GLU A 55 -4.89 11.10 10.13
N GLU A 56 -4.97 10.32 9.06
CA GLU A 56 -4.53 10.73 7.72
C GLU A 56 -5.37 11.89 7.17
N ARG A 57 -6.71 11.76 7.26
CA ARG A 57 -7.63 12.80 6.77
C ARG A 57 -7.54 14.08 7.58
N LEU A 58 -7.36 13.99 8.88
CA LEU A 58 -7.14 15.14 9.77
C LEU A 58 -5.90 15.91 9.35
N GLY A 59 -4.79 15.21 9.10
CA GLY A 59 -3.56 15.83 8.58
C GLY A 59 -3.82 16.56 7.26
N TYR A 60 -4.43 15.89 6.27
CA TYR A 60 -4.75 16.49 4.97
C TYR A 60 -5.65 17.74 5.07
N LEU A 61 -6.73 17.65 5.86
CA LEU A 61 -7.69 18.76 5.99
C LEU A 61 -7.11 19.95 6.77
N ARG A 62 -6.21 19.71 7.73
CA ARG A 62 -5.45 20.76 8.41
C ARG A 62 -4.51 21.47 7.44
N GLU A 63 -3.75 20.72 6.65
CA GLU A 63 -2.87 21.30 5.62
C GLU A 63 -3.67 22.08 4.57
N LEU A 64 -4.84 21.59 4.15
CA LEU A 64 -5.72 22.31 3.22
C LEU A 64 -6.23 23.60 3.83
N ARG A 65 -6.62 23.61 5.10
CA ARG A 65 -7.05 24.82 5.84
C ARG A 65 -5.93 25.85 5.92
N ASP A 66 -4.75 25.39 6.31
CA ASP A 66 -3.58 26.28 6.47
C ASP A 66 -3.17 26.85 5.10
N ARG A 67 -3.24 26.04 4.04
CA ARG A 67 -3.01 26.50 2.66
C ARG A 67 -4.05 27.52 2.21
N ARG A 68 -5.35 27.34 2.53
CA ARG A 68 -6.39 28.34 2.26
C ARG A 68 -6.08 29.67 2.93
N THR A 69 -5.66 29.65 4.20
CA THR A 69 -5.26 30.85 4.95
C THR A 69 -4.12 31.58 4.23
N GLY A 70 -3.05 30.87 3.87
CA GLY A 70 -1.92 31.45 3.13
C GLY A 70 -2.30 32.01 1.77
N VAL A 71 -3.22 31.36 1.05
CA VAL A 71 -3.76 31.87 -0.23
C VAL A 71 -4.56 33.14 -0.04
N ILE A 72 -5.45 33.19 0.96
CA ILE A 72 -6.24 34.38 1.29
C ILE A 72 -5.32 35.59 1.65
N GLU A 73 -4.31 35.35 2.48
CA GLU A 73 -3.35 36.38 2.88
C GLU A 73 -2.56 36.92 1.69
N SER A 74 -2.10 35.99 0.80
CA SER A 74 -1.38 36.37 -0.42
C SER A 74 -2.22 37.24 -1.37
N ILE A 75 -3.49 36.87 -1.58
CA ILE A 75 -4.40 37.64 -2.44
C ILE A 75 -4.79 38.97 -1.79
N ARG A 76 -4.99 38.99 -0.46
CA ARG A 76 -5.25 40.21 0.30
C ARG A 76 -4.10 41.21 0.21
N ALA A 77 -2.87 40.74 0.34
CA ALA A 77 -1.66 41.56 0.20
C ALA A 77 -1.55 42.22 -1.18
N GLN A 78 -2.14 41.60 -2.22
CA GLN A 78 -2.23 42.18 -3.56
C GLN A 78 -3.41 43.13 -3.77
N GLY A 79 -4.26 43.34 -2.75
CA GLY A 79 -5.46 44.19 -2.84
C GLY A 79 -6.56 43.62 -3.76
N LYS A 80 -6.53 42.31 -4.06
CA LYS A 80 -7.42 41.64 -5.05
C LYS A 80 -8.46 40.74 -4.42
N LEU A 81 -8.53 40.65 -3.08
CA LEU A 81 -9.47 39.76 -2.40
C LEU A 81 -10.88 40.35 -2.42
N THR A 82 -11.79 39.73 -3.18
CA THR A 82 -13.22 40.04 -3.15
C THR A 82 -14.00 39.08 -2.27
N PRO A 83 -15.21 39.44 -1.81
CA PRO A 83 -16.09 38.52 -1.03
C PRO A 83 -16.38 37.22 -1.78
N GLU A 84 -16.62 37.30 -3.09
CA GLU A 84 -16.93 36.15 -3.95
C GLU A 84 -15.72 35.21 -4.06
N LEU A 85 -14.52 35.80 -4.20
CA LEU A 85 -13.27 35.03 -4.26
C LEU A 85 -12.97 34.35 -2.92
N ALA A 86 -13.17 35.05 -1.82
CA ALA A 86 -13.03 34.51 -0.47
C ALA A 86 -14.02 33.32 -0.25
N ALA A 87 -15.25 33.45 -0.73
CA ALA A 87 -16.26 32.38 -0.68
C ALA A 87 -15.84 31.18 -1.55
N ALA A 88 -15.32 31.41 -2.77
CA ALA A 88 -14.85 30.36 -3.66
C ALA A 88 -13.64 29.59 -3.05
N ILE A 89 -12.66 30.31 -2.45
CA ILE A 89 -11.53 29.72 -1.73
C ILE A 89 -12.02 28.89 -0.54
N ALA A 90 -13.00 29.41 0.21
CA ALA A 90 -13.58 28.69 1.34
C ALA A 90 -14.31 27.41 0.93
N ALA A 91 -14.94 27.40 -0.24
CA ALA A 91 -15.67 26.26 -0.80
C ALA A 91 -14.78 25.22 -1.50
N ALA A 92 -13.50 25.52 -1.74
CA ALA A 92 -12.57 24.60 -2.39
C ALA A 92 -12.33 23.37 -1.48
N ASP A 93 -12.81 22.22 -1.82
CA ASP A 93 -12.76 20.95 -1.06
C ASP A 93 -11.46 20.16 -1.25
N THR A 94 -10.68 20.52 -2.26
CA THR A 94 -9.40 19.88 -2.59
C THR A 94 -8.28 20.89 -2.78
N LYS A 95 -7.03 20.44 -2.55
CA LYS A 95 -5.84 21.27 -2.84
C LYS A 95 -5.79 21.66 -4.33
N ALA A 96 -6.15 20.75 -5.23
CA ALA A 96 -6.18 21.02 -6.68
C ALA A 96 -7.14 22.18 -7.01
N ARG A 97 -8.38 22.14 -6.49
CA ARG A 97 -9.35 23.23 -6.70
C ARG A 97 -8.88 24.56 -6.11
N LEU A 98 -8.26 24.50 -4.93
CA LEU A 98 -7.68 25.70 -4.29
C LEU A 98 -6.56 26.32 -5.15
N GLU A 99 -5.66 25.50 -5.68
CA GLU A 99 -4.58 25.97 -6.53
C GLU A 99 -5.10 26.50 -7.88
N ASP A 100 -6.14 25.91 -8.46
CA ASP A 100 -6.80 26.45 -9.66
C ASP A 100 -7.33 27.89 -9.42
N ILE A 101 -8.00 28.12 -8.28
CA ILE A 101 -8.51 29.44 -7.91
C ILE A 101 -7.36 30.41 -7.64
N TYR A 102 -6.27 29.97 -7.05
CA TYR A 102 -5.11 30.79 -6.72
C TYR A 102 -4.21 31.12 -7.92
N LEU A 103 -4.26 30.30 -9.00
CA LEU A 103 -3.37 30.40 -10.14
C LEU A 103 -3.25 31.80 -10.76
N PRO A 104 -4.34 32.61 -10.94
CA PRO A 104 -4.27 33.97 -11.46
C PRO A 104 -3.52 34.94 -10.53
N PHE A 105 -3.46 34.65 -9.23
CA PHE A 105 -2.90 35.52 -8.18
C PHE A 105 -1.51 35.09 -7.72
N ARG A 106 -1.07 33.89 -8.17
CA ARG A 106 0.24 33.36 -7.80
C ARG A 106 1.36 34.24 -8.36
N PRO A 107 2.35 34.65 -7.53
CA PRO A 107 3.53 35.34 -8.02
C PRO A 107 4.21 34.54 -9.14
N LYS A 108 4.32 35.13 -10.30
CA LYS A 108 4.90 34.49 -11.50
C LYS A 108 6.20 35.16 -11.89
N ARG A 109 7.07 34.41 -12.57
CA ARG A 109 8.14 35.05 -13.37
C ARG A 109 7.50 35.90 -14.46
N ARG A 110 8.16 36.98 -14.88
CA ARG A 110 7.68 37.89 -15.93
C ARG A 110 7.28 37.10 -17.18
N SER A 111 5.97 37.00 -17.45
CA SER A 111 5.40 36.29 -18.58
C SER A 111 5.23 37.23 -19.77
N LYS A 112 5.12 36.67 -21.02
CA LYS A 112 4.79 37.46 -22.22
C LYS A 112 3.50 38.27 -22.02
N ALA A 113 2.49 37.71 -21.34
CA ALA A 113 1.26 38.39 -21.01
C ALA A 113 1.48 39.55 -20.03
N GLN A 114 2.33 39.37 -19.04
CA GLN A 114 2.67 40.43 -18.09
C GLN A 114 3.42 41.56 -18.79
N THR A 115 4.41 41.26 -19.65
CA THR A 115 5.10 42.26 -20.46
C THR A 115 4.12 43.04 -21.34
N ALA A 116 3.15 42.35 -21.96
CA ALA A 116 2.13 42.98 -22.79
C ALA A 116 1.18 43.88 -21.97
N ARG A 117 0.83 43.50 -20.75
CA ARG A 117 0.03 44.38 -19.83
C ARG A 117 0.81 45.64 -19.45
N GLU A 118 2.09 45.48 -19.10
CA GLU A 118 2.98 46.59 -18.79
C GLU A 118 3.14 47.54 -19.97
N ALA A 119 3.14 47.00 -21.18
CA ALA A 119 3.15 47.80 -22.41
C ALA A 119 1.80 48.49 -22.71
N GLY A 120 0.72 48.15 -21.97
CA GLY A 120 -0.58 48.82 -22.11
C GLY A 120 -1.52 48.13 -23.13
N LEU A 121 -1.27 46.84 -23.50
CA LEU A 121 -2.07 46.07 -24.48
C LEU A 121 -3.35 45.45 -23.92
N ALA A 122 -3.64 45.54 -22.61
CA ALA A 122 -4.85 44.94 -22.06
C ALA A 122 -6.15 45.53 -22.66
N PRO A 123 -6.31 46.83 -22.92
CA PRO A 123 -7.52 47.36 -23.53
C PRO A 123 -7.74 46.85 -24.99
N LEU A 124 -6.67 46.55 -25.74
CA LEU A 124 -6.76 45.94 -27.08
C LEU A 124 -7.32 44.55 -26.96
N ALA A 125 -6.77 43.69 -26.08
CA ALA A 125 -7.23 42.37 -25.85
C ALA A 125 -8.71 42.31 -25.43
N GLU A 126 -9.13 43.18 -24.50
CA GLU A 126 -10.51 43.28 -24.02
C GLU A 126 -11.47 43.77 -25.13
N THR A 127 -11.06 44.75 -25.91
CA THR A 127 -11.85 45.29 -27.03
C THR A 127 -12.12 44.20 -28.06
N LEU A 128 -11.08 43.48 -28.50
CA LEU A 128 -11.23 42.43 -29.50
C LEU A 128 -12.13 41.26 -29.01
N LEU A 129 -12.05 40.92 -27.72
CA LEU A 129 -12.89 39.88 -27.14
C LEU A 129 -14.35 40.34 -26.98
N ALA A 130 -14.57 41.57 -26.47
CA ALA A 130 -15.91 42.09 -26.20
C ALA A 130 -16.64 42.58 -27.46
N ARG A 131 -15.91 43.05 -28.46
CA ARG A 131 -16.44 43.66 -29.73
C ARG A 131 -15.79 42.99 -30.93
N PRO A 132 -16.18 41.76 -31.28
CA PRO A 132 -15.59 41.03 -32.42
C PRO A 132 -15.84 41.65 -33.80
N GLU A 133 -16.68 42.67 -33.90
CA GLU A 133 -16.91 43.48 -35.09
C GLU A 133 -15.70 44.40 -35.38
N THR A 134 -14.80 44.56 -34.42
CA THR A 134 -13.58 45.37 -34.60
C THR A 134 -12.59 44.68 -35.50
N VAL A 135 -12.04 45.39 -36.48
CA VAL A 135 -10.93 44.89 -37.34
C VAL A 135 -9.65 44.87 -36.51
N PRO A 136 -9.05 43.68 -36.27
CA PRO A 136 -7.91 43.55 -35.34
C PRO A 136 -6.71 44.43 -35.72
N GLU A 137 -6.34 44.43 -36.99
CA GLU A 137 -5.17 45.18 -37.49
C GLU A 137 -5.35 46.69 -37.32
N ARG A 138 -6.57 47.19 -37.60
CA ARG A 138 -6.89 48.61 -37.40
C ARG A 138 -6.88 49.01 -35.93
N ALA A 139 -7.43 48.15 -35.07
CA ALA A 139 -7.42 48.43 -33.61
C ALA A 139 -6.00 48.43 -33.06
N ALA A 140 -5.16 47.51 -33.53
CA ALA A 140 -3.78 47.33 -33.08
C ALA A 140 -2.87 48.55 -33.45
N GLN A 141 -3.17 49.21 -34.56
CA GLN A 141 -2.39 50.42 -34.99
C GLN A 141 -2.35 51.50 -33.89
N GLY A 142 -3.44 51.67 -33.15
CA GLY A 142 -3.51 52.62 -32.04
C GLY A 142 -2.65 52.28 -30.78
N PHE A 143 -2.05 51.09 -30.77
CA PHE A 143 -1.20 50.58 -29.71
C PHE A 143 0.26 50.40 -30.11
N VAL A 144 0.64 50.81 -31.32
CA VAL A 144 2.04 50.79 -31.74
C VAL A 144 2.80 51.89 -30.98
N ASP A 145 3.83 51.49 -30.24
CA ASP A 145 4.64 52.38 -29.42
C ASP A 145 6.05 51.76 -29.28
N ALA A 146 6.98 52.23 -30.09
CA ALA A 146 8.35 51.75 -30.08
C ALA A 146 9.07 51.97 -28.75
N ALA A 147 8.68 52.99 -27.96
CA ALA A 147 9.24 53.24 -26.61
C ALA A 147 8.86 52.10 -25.61
N LYS A 148 7.76 51.40 -25.86
CA LYS A 148 7.30 50.25 -25.10
C LYS A 148 7.66 48.91 -25.74
N GLY A 149 8.46 48.91 -26.79
CA GLY A 149 8.87 47.70 -27.51
C GLY A 149 7.78 47.11 -28.44
N ILE A 150 6.79 47.93 -28.83
CA ILE A 150 5.70 47.52 -29.73
C ILE A 150 5.93 48.26 -31.05
N GLU A 151 6.70 47.67 -31.94
CA GLU A 151 7.12 48.29 -33.21
C GLU A 151 6.08 48.19 -34.31
N THR A 152 5.22 47.15 -34.27
CA THR A 152 4.24 46.86 -35.32
C THR A 152 2.86 46.50 -34.76
N ALA A 153 1.82 46.60 -35.58
CA ALA A 153 0.47 46.15 -35.25
C ALA A 153 0.42 44.64 -34.96
N GLU A 154 1.23 43.82 -35.66
CA GLU A 154 1.36 42.40 -35.39
C GLU A 154 1.92 42.13 -33.98
N ALA A 155 2.95 42.89 -33.56
CA ALA A 155 3.51 42.80 -32.23
C ALA A 155 2.45 43.17 -31.15
N ALA A 156 1.63 44.19 -31.41
CA ALA A 156 0.51 44.55 -30.53
C ALA A 156 -0.54 43.43 -30.45
N LEU A 157 -0.89 42.78 -31.57
CA LEU A 157 -1.82 41.65 -31.64
C LEU A 157 -1.25 40.40 -30.95
N GLU A 158 0.04 40.11 -31.07
CA GLU A 158 0.69 39.04 -30.36
C GLU A 158 0.68 39.27 -28.82
N GLY A 159 0.93 40.50 -28.38
CA GLY A 159 0.82 40.86 -26.97
C GLY A 159 -0.61 40.72 -26.44
N ALA A 160 -1.61 41.19 -27.18
CA ALA A 160 -3.03 41.02 -26.85
C ALA A 160 -3.43 39.53 -26.81
N ARG A 161 -2.93 38.74 -27.77
CA ARG A 161 -3.11 37.28 -27.78
C ARG A 161 -2.52 36.61 -26.54
N ALA A 162 -1.30 36.98 -26.12
CA ALA A 162 -0.66 36.45 -24.95
C ALA A 162 -1.49 36.72 -23.68
N ILE A 163 -2.12 37.90 -23.56
CA ILE A 163 -3.02 38.26 -22.46
C ILE A 163 -4.26 37.36 -22.46
N LEU A 164 -4.91 37.16 -23.60
CA LEU A 164 -6.11 36.30 -23.68
C LEU A 164 -5.78 34.83 -23.46
N ILE A 165 -4.66 34.32 -23.96
CA ILE A 165 -4.19 32.95 -23.69
C ILE A 165 -4.02 32.72 -22.19
N GLU A 166 -3.41 33.67 -21.47
CA GLU A 166 -3.25 33.56 -20.02
C GLU A 166 -4.62 33.60 -19.33
N ARG A 167 -5.51 34.53 -19.72
CA ARG A 167 -6.88 34.62 -19.16
C ARG A 167 -7.67 33.33 -19.36
N PHE A 168 -7.60 32.70 -20.54
CA PHE A 168 -8.30 31.44 -20.82
C PHE A 168 -7.73 30.27 -20.01
N ALA A 169 -6.40 30.22 -19.85
CA ALA A 169 -5.72 29.17 -19.11
C ALA A 169 -5.84 29.29 -17.59
N GLU A 170 -6.32 30.42 -17.07
CA GLU A 170 -6.45 30.70 -15.63
C GLU A 170 -7.91 30.77 -15.15
N ASP A 171 -8.89 30.46 -16.02
CA ASP A 171 -10.28 30.33 -15.60
C ASP A 171 -10.48 28.97 -14.87
N ALA A 172 -10.49 29.02 -13.53
CA ALA A 172 -10.53 27.84 -12.68
C ALA A 172 -11.74 26.92 -12.94
N ASP A 173 -12.90 27.48 -13.32
CA ASP A 173 -14.11 26.71 -13.61
C ASP A 173 -14.01 25.99 -14.96
N LEU A 174 -13.45 26.67 -15.95
CA LEU A 174 -13.20 26.09 -17.26
C LEU A 174 -12.16 24.96 -17.16
N ILE A 175 -11.02 25.22 -16.54
CA ILE A 175 -9.94 24.24 -16.38
C ILE A 175 -10.41 23.02 -15.60
N GLY A 176 -11.15 23.23 -14.50
CA GLY A 176 -11.74 22.13 -13.73
C GLY A 176 -12.65 21.23 -14.58
N ARG A 177 -13.58 21.83 -15.40
CA ARG A 177 -14.47 21.08 -16.29
C ARG A 177 -13.68 20.35 -17.38
N LEU A 178 -12.77 21.01 -18.07
CA LEU A 178 -11.96 20.39 -19.13
C LEU A 178 -11.10 19.24 -18.60
N ARG A 179 -10.59 19.36 -17.37
CA ARG A 179 -9.83 18.31 -16.68
C ARG A 179 -10.73 17.08 -16.41
N GLU A 180 -11.96 17.27 -15.92
CA GLU A 180 -12.89 16.17 -15.70
C GLU A 180 -13.38 15.53 -17.01
N ASP A 181 -13.63 16.31 -18.04
CA ASP A 181 -14.02 15.80 -19.36
C ASP A 181 -12.88 14.95 -19.96
N PHE A 182 -11.63 15.42 -19.85
CA PHE A 182 -10.46 14.66 -20.29
C PHE A 182 -10.24 13.40 -19.43
N TRP A 183 -10.49 13.47 -18.12
CA TRP A 183 -10.38 12.31 -17.23
C TRP A 183 -11.32 11.17 -17.63
N ARG A 184 -12.57 11.51 -17.92
CA ARG A 184 -13.61 10.53 -18.29
C ARG A 184 -13.44 9.97 -19.69
N GLY A 185 -13.08 10.81 -20.64
CA GLY A 185 -12.97 10.45 -22.07
C GLY A 185 -11.58 10.09 -22.54
N GLY A 186 -10.55 10.46 -21.78
CA GLY A 186 -9.15 10.29 -22.19
C GLY A 186 -8.59 8.90 -21.93
N GLU A 187 -7.53 8.60 -22.68
CA GLU A 187 -6.80 7.34 -22.64
C GLU A 187 -5.32 7.59 -22.36
N ALA A 188 -4.70 6.67 -21.61
CA ALA A 188 -3.26 6.50 -21.58
C ALA A 188 -2.84 5.67 -22.78
N VAL A 189 -1.84 6.15 -23.52
CA VAL A 189 -1.29 5.51 -24.71
C VAL A 189 0.18 5.27 -24.47
N ALA A 190 0.62 4.01 -24.48
CA ALA A 190 2.03 3.64 -24.38
C ALA A 190 2.50 3.03 -25.68
N LYS A 191 3.72 3.40 -26.08
CA LYS A 191 4.44 2.83 -27.24
C LYS A 191 5.87 2.55 -26.85
N VAL A 192 6.44 1.48 -27.43
CA VAL A 192 7.86 1.19 -27.25
C VAL A 192 8.71 2.24 -27.95
N ARG A 193 9.77 2.70 -27.27
CA ARG A 193 10.78 3.59 -27.90
C ARG A 193 11.61 2.80 -28.92
N LYS A 194 11.91 3.44 -30.02
CA LYS A 194 12.70 2.83 -31.09
C LYS A 194 14.03 2.29 -30.57
N GLY A 195 14.29 1.00 -30.82
CA GLY A 195 15.51 0.31 -30.39
C GLY A 195 15.45 -0.30 -28.98
N GLN A 196 14.32 -0.17 -28.26
CA GLN A 196 14.13 -0.75 -26.92
C GLN A 196 13.33 -2.06 -26.92
N GLU A 197 12.97 -2.58 -28.08
CA GLU A 197 12.11 -3.77 -28.22
C GLU A 197 12.73 -5.01 -27.56
N THR A 198 14.04 -5.16 -27.59
CA THR A 198 14.75 -6.31 -27.02
C THR A 198 15.08 -6.11 -25.55
N THR A 199 15.63 -4.96 -25.18
CA THR A 199 16.00 -4.65 -23.79
C THR A 199 14.79 -4.44 -22.90
N GLY A 200 13.71 -3.92 -23.47
CA GLY A 200 12.45 -3.64 -22.79
C GLY A 200 11.46 -4.80 -22.73
N GLN A 201 11.86 -6.04 -23.02
CA GLN A 201 10.95 -7.20 -23.14
C GLN A 201 10.01 -7.40 -21.93
N LYS A 202 10.42 -7.00 -20.74
CA LYS A 202 9.56 -7.06 -19.54
C LYS A 202 8.32 -6.15 -19.63
N PHE A 203 8.32 -5.15 -20.52
CA PHE A 203 7.21 -4.23 -20.79
C PHE A 203 6.49 -4.53 -22.11
N SER A 204 6.73 -5.69 -22.73
CA SER A 204 6.18 -6.05 -24.05
C SER A 204 4.65 -5.94 -24.13
N ASP A 205 3.95 -6.15 -23.03
CA ASP A 205 2.49 -6.02 -22.96
C ASP A 205 2.02 -4.57 -23.17
N TYR A 206 2.92 -3.58 -23.08
CA TYR A 206 2.66 -2.14 -23.22
C TYR A 206 3.33 -1.50 -24.45
N PHE A 207 3.90 -2.29 -25.37
CA PHE A 207 4.62 -1.78 -26.54
C PHE A 207 3.72 -1.07 -27.57
N ASP A 208 2.45 -1.45 -27.62
CA ASP A 208 1.38 -0.73 -28.34
C ASP A 208 0.09 -0.93 -27.54
N TRP A 209 -0.15 -0.02 -26.61
CA TRP A 209 -1.19 -0.23 -25.59
C TRP A 209 -1.98 1.06 -25.34
N ARG A 210 -3.29 0.90 -25.08
CA ARG A 210 -4.23 1.97 -24.72
C ARG A 210 -5.20 1.53 -23.66
N GLU A 211 -5.47 2.41 -22.70
CA GLU A 211 -6.51 2.19 -21.68
C GLU A 211 -7.09 3.51 -21.18
N ARG A 212 -8.38 3.54 -20.86
CA ARG A 212 -9.05 4.73 -20.31
C ARG A 212 -8.48 5.12 -18.95
N LEU A 213 -8.18 6.41 -18.76
CA LEU A 213 -7.57 6.95 -17.55
C LEU A 213 -8.38 6.60 -16.28
N GLU A 214 -9.71 6.80 -16.35
CA GLU A 214 -10.61 6.55 -15.23
C GLU A 214 -10.60 5.09 -14.76
N ARG A 215 -10.47 4.15 -15.69
CA ARG A 215 -10.61 2.70 -15.43
C ARG A 215 -9.28 1.96 -15.27
N MET A 216 -8.18 2.64 -15.49
CA MET A 216 -6.84 2.04 -15.48
C MET A 216 -6.48 1.52 -14.08
N PRO A 217 -6.20 0.21 -13.91
CA PRO A 217 -5.83 -0.37 -12.62
C PRO A 217 -4.46 0.13 -12.14
N SER A 218 -4.28 0.27 -10.82
CA SER A 218 -3.06 0.81 -10.21
C SER A 218 -1.78 0.12 -10.63
N HIS A 219 -1.77 -1.22 -10.72
CA HIS A 219 -0.58 -1.97 -11.13
C HIS A 219 -0.16 -1.67 -12.58
N ARG A 220 -1.10 -1.40 -13.50
CA ARG A 220 -0.77 -0.99 -14.88
C ARG A 220 -0.26 0.44 -14.94
N VAL A 221 -0.84 1.33 -14.13
CA VAL A 221 -0.31 2.69 -13.99
C VAL A 221 1.15 2.65 -13.60
N LEU A 222 1.47 1.94 -12.51
CA LEU A 222 2.85 1.84 -12.03
C LEU A 222 3.77 1.14 -13.04
N ALA A 223 3.27 0.12 -13.76
CA ALA A 223 4.05 -0.56 -14.80
C ALA A 223 4.44 0.38 -15.96
N VAL A 224 3.49 1.14 -16.51
CA VAL A 224 3.77 2.04 -17.65
C VAL A 224 4.60 3.25 -17.22
N PHE A 225 4.40 3.77 -16.00
CA PHE A 225 5.24 4.85 -15.45
C PHE A 225 6.67 4.38 -15.20
N ARG A 226 6.87 3.14 -14.75
CA ARG A 226 8.20 2.52 -14.64
C ARG A 226 8.83 2.34 -16.02
N GLY A 227 8.08 1.84 -17.01
CA GLY A 227 8.57 1.66 -18.37
C GLY A 227 9.01 2.98 -19.02
N GLU A 228 8.31 4.08 -18.73
CA GLU A 228 8.71 5.42 -19.16
C GLU A 228 9.95 5.91 -18.40
N LYS A 229 10.02 5.72 -17.09
CA LYS A 229 11.18 6.08 -16.25
C LYS A 229 12.45 5.33 -16.67
N GLU A 230 12.31 4.07 -17.07
CA GLU A 230 13.39 3.23 -17.60
C GLU A 230 13.68 3.52 -19.10
N GLU A 231 13.04 4.54 -19.69
CA GLU A 231 13.21 4.97 -21.09
C GLU A 231 12.89 3.89 -22.13
N VAL A 232 12.06 2.91 -21.77
CA VAL A 232 11.57 1.86 -22.68
C VAL A 232 10.29 2.26 -23.37
N LEU A 233 9.39 2.94 -22.67
CA LEU A 233 8.09 3.36 -23.17
C LEU A 233 8.02 4.88 -23.36
N ASP A 234 7.30 5.31 -24.39
CA ASP A 234 6.75 6.66 -24.51
C ASP A 234 5.29 6.62 -24.04
N LEU A 235 4.99 7.37 -22.97
CA LEU A 235 3.65 7.46 -22.40
C LEU A 235 3.03 8.82 -22.74
N ALA A 236 1.90 8.79 -23.39
CA ALA A 236 1.10 9.96 -23.72
C ALA A 236 -0.33 9.82 -23.20
N PHE A 237 -1.00 10.94 -22.96
CA PHE A 237 -2.43 11.00 -22.71
C PHE A 237 -3.11 11.61 -23.92
N ALA A 238 -4.16 10.99 -24.42
CA ALA A 238 -4.92 11.40 -25.59
C ALA A 238 -6.41 11.39 -25.30
N ALA A 239 -7.15 12.31 -25.89
CA ALA A 239 -8.61 12.33 -25.84
C ALA A 239 -9.18 12.49 -27.24
N GLU A 240 -10.36 11.94 -27.47
CA GLU A 240 -11.05 12.07 -28.74
C GLU A 240 -11.35 13.55 -29.05
N GLY A 241 -10.98 13.99 -30.25
CA GLY A 241 -11.15 15.38 -30.67
C GLY A 241 -10.19 16.38 -29.99
N GLU A 242 -9.12 15.90 -29.34
CA GLU A 242 -8.09 16.75 -28.72
C GLU A 242 -7.37 17.62 -29.77
N ASP A 243 -7.05 17.03 -30.92
CA ASP A 243 -6.49 17.74 -32.04
C ASP A 243 -7.61 18.05 -33.04
N SER A 244 -7.92 19.35 -33.18
CA SER A 244 -8.92 19.83 -34.14
C SER A 244 -8.46 19.62 -35.59
N ALA A 245 -9.39 19.24 -36.46
CA ALA A 245 -9.17 19.26 -37.88
C ALA A 245 -8.91 20.70 -38.37
N PRO A 246 -8.18 20.90 -39.50
CA PRO A 246 -8.05 22.22 -40.10
C PRO A 246 -9.43 22.84 -40.37
N GLY A 247 -9.68 24.03 -39.81
CA GLY A 247 -10.89 24.80 -40.08
C GLY A 247 -12.02 24.70 -39.06
N ALA A 248 -12.07 23.67 -38.22
CA ALA A 248 -13.13 23.54 -37.20
C ALA A 248 -12.52 23.35 -35.79
N PRO A 249 -13.02 24.07 -34.75
CA PRO A 249 -12.56 23.88 -33.40
C PRO A 249 -13.03 22.52 -32.85
N GLY A 250 -12.12 21.80 -32.15
CA GLY A 250 -12.42 20.56 -31.43
C GLY A 250 -13.30 20.79 -30.17
N PRO A 251 -13.81 19.72 -29.53
CA PRO A 251 -14.72 19.82 -28.41
C PRO A 251 -14.13 20.62 -27.21
N PHE A 252 -12.84 20.50 -26.94
CA PHE A 252 -12.16 21.27 -25.90
C PHE A 252 -12.02 22.75 -26.27
N GLU A 253 -11.65 23.06 -27.51
CA GLU A 253 -11.61 24.44 -28.02
C GLU A 253 -13.00 25.08 -28.01
N LEU A 254 -14.06 24.31 -28.37
CA LEU A 254 -15.45 24.76 -28.30
C LEU A 254 -15.90 25.06 -26.84
N ALA A 255 -15.37 24.36 -25.85
CA ALA A 255 -15.66 24.67 -24.46
C ALA A 255 -15.05 26.02 -24.05
N VAL A 256 -13.82 26.32 -24.49
CA VAL A 256 -13.19 27.64 -24.31
C VAL A 256 -13.99 28.72 -25.05
N CYS A 257 -14.38 28.46 -26.30
CA CYS A 257 -15.21 29.37 -27.09
C CYS A 257 -16.52 29.71 -26.39
N ARG A 258 -17.24 28.72 -25.88
CA ARG A 258 -18.50 28.90 -25.12
C ARG A 258 -18.31 29.72 -23.86
N ARG A 259 -17.22 29.48 -23.12
CA ARG A 259 -16.93 30.20 -21.86
C ARG A 259 -16.70 31.69 -22.07
N PHE A 260 -16.06 32.05 -23.20
CA PHE A 260 -15.65 33.43 -23.48
C PHE A 260 -16.43 34.11 -24.60
N GLY A 261 -17.50 33.49 -25.12
CA GLY A 261 -18.35 34.05 -26.14
C GLY A 261 -17.70 34.15 -27.55
N VAL A 262 -16.66 33.37 -27.81
CA VAL A 262 -15.99 33.33 -29.10
C VAL A 262 -16.80 32.44 -30.06
N SER A 263 -17.00 32.88 -31.30
CA SER A 263 -17.79 32.12 -32.28
C SER A 263 -17.42 32.51 -33.70
N ALA A 264 -17.58 31.61 -34.69
CA ALA A 264 -17.36 31.84 -36.10
C ALA A 264 -18.65 32.38 -36.76
N ARG A 265 -18.89 33.70 -36.71
CA ARG A 265 -20.04 34.36 -37.30
C ARG A 265 -19.68 35.26 -38.52
N GLY A 266 -18.41 35.22 -38.96
CA GLY A 266 -17.92 36.04 -40.05
C GLY A 266 -17.62 37.48 -39.67
N ARG A 267 -17.48 37.79 -38.38
CA ARG A 267 -17.05 39.11 -37.89
C ARG A 267 -15.54 39.26 -38.04
N PRO A 268 -15.01 40.47 -38.20
CA PRO A 268 -13.58 40.71 -38.50
C PRO A 268 -12.62 40.05 -37.50
N ALA A 269 -12.90 40.07 -36.17
CA ALA A 269 -12.01 39.47 -35.16
C ALA A 269 -12.23 37.97 -34.96
N ASP A 270 -13.27 37.32 -35.51
CA ASP A 270 -13.60 35.93 -35.25
C ASP A 270 -12.45 34.96 -35.57
N ALA A 271 -11.79 35.12 -36.72
CA ALA A 271 -10.68 34.27 -37.13
C ALA A 271 -9.48 34.39 -36.17
N TRP A 272 -9.14 35.63 -35.75
CA TRP A 272 -8.06 35.90 -34.82
C TRP A 272 -8.37 35.36 -33.41
N LEU A 273 -9.61 35.49 -32.93
CA LEU A 273 -10.06 34.94 -31.64
C LEU A 273 -10.06 33.43 -31.65
N LEU A 274 -10.54 32.77 -32.69
CA LEU A 274 -10.51 31.31 -32.82
C LEU A 274 -9.08 30.77 -32.84
N GLU A 275 -8.17 31.42 -33.54
CA GLU A 275 -6.75 31.05 -33.51
C GLU A 275 -6.13 31.29 -32.12
N THR A 276 -6.55 32.34 -31.43
CA THR A 276 -6.13 32.58 -30.03
C THR A 276 -6.62 31.48 -29.10
N VAL A 277 -7.87 31.00 -29.25
CA VAL A 277 -8.40 29.86 -28.48
C VAL A 277 -7.61 28.60 -28.80
N ARG A 278 -7.36 28.31 -30.09
CA ARG A 278 -6.57 27.14 -30.51
C ARG A 278 -5.16 27.16 -29.92
N THR A 279 -4.52 28.33 -29.98
CA THR A 279 -3.18 28.51 -29.39
C THR A 279 -3.21 28.33 -27.86
N ALA A 280 -4.21 28.88 -27.18
CA ALA A 280 -4.37 28.69 -25.73
C ALA A 280 -4.54 27.19 -25.35
N TRP A 281 -5.39 26.48 -26.10
CA TRP A 281 -5.58 25.04 -25.90
C TRP A 281 -4.26 24.28 -26.12
N ARG A 282 -3.63 24.42 -27.25
CA ARG A 282 -2.44 23.65 -27.63
C ARG A 282 -1.21 23.93 -26.77
N THR A 283 -0.98 25.19 -26.40
CA THR A 283 0.28 25.58 -25.74
C THR A 283 0.22 25.64 -24.21
N LYS A 284 -0.96 25.89 -23.63
CA LYS A 284 -1.10 26.07 -22.17
C LYS A 284 -2.11 25.12 -21.53
N ILE A 285 -3.37 25.14 -21.99
CA ILE A 285 -4.45 24.44 -21.30
C ILE A 285 -4.24 22.93 -21.36
N ARG A 286 -4.05 22.37 -22.55
CA ARG A 286 -3.81 20.94 -22.76
C ARG A 286 -2.61 20.42 -21.97
N THR A 287 -1.50 21.16 -22.03
CA THR A 287 -0.27 20.77 -21.32
C THR A 287 -0.48 20.75 -19.81
N GLY A 288 -1.15 21.78 -19.27
CA GLY A 288 -1.50 21.83 -17.84
C GLY A 288 -2.41 20.68 -17.42
N ILE A 289 -3.51 20.46 -18.16
CA ILE A 289 -4.45 19.36 -17.89
C ILE A 289 -3.74 18.00 -17.91
N LYS A 290 -2.90 17.71 -18.93
CA LYS A 290 -2.18 16.44 -19.01
C LYS A 290 -1.22 16.24 -17.82
N ALA A 291 -0.55 17.31 -17.36
CA ALA A 291 0.30 17.25 -16.18
C ALA A 291 -0.50 16.96 -14.90
N ASP A 292 -1.64 17.61 -14.72
CA ASP A 292 -2.54 17.38 -13.58
C ASP A 292 -3.12 15.96 -13.59
N LEU A 293 -3.55 15.48 -14.76
CA LEU A 293 -4.08 14.14 -14.91
C LEU A 293 -3.04 13.06 -14.66
N ARG A 294 -1.80 13.31 -15.08
CA ARG A 294 -0.67 12.45 -14.78
C ARG A 294 -0.41 12.34 -13.28
N ALA A 295 -0.41 13.46 -12.57
CA ALA A 295 -0.26 13.50 -11.12
C ALA A 295 -1.43 12.76 -10.42
N ARG A 296 -2.68 13.05 -10.82
CA ARG A 296 -3.88 12.40 -10.28
C ARG A 296 -3.86 10.87 -10.48
N LEU A 297 -3.46 10.43 -11.68
CA LEU A 297 -3.40 9.00 -12.00
C LEU A 297 -2.34 8.29 -11.16
N PHE A 298 -1.16 8.91 -11.02
CA PHE A 298 -0.08 8.38 -10.19
C PHE A 298 -0.48 8.33 -8.72
N GLU A 299 -1.03 9.41 -8.15
CA GLU A 299 -1.45 9.49 -6.77
C GLU A 299 -2.49 8.41 -6.42
N ARG A 300 -3.51 8.23 -7.28
CA ARG A 300 -4.50 7.16 -7.14
C ARG A 300 -3.87 5.76 -7.14
N ALA A 301 -2.90 5.53 -8.05
CA ALA A 301 -2.22 4.25 -8.17
C ALA A 301 -1.32 3.98 -6.97
N GLU A 302 -0.61 5.00 -6.51
CA GLU A 302 0.24 4.95 -5.33
C GLU A 302 -0.55 4.62 -4.06
N GLU A 303 -1.67 5.29 -3.81
CA GLU A 303 -2.53 5.01 -2.66
C GLU A 303 -3.01 3.56 -2.63
N ALA A 304 -3.48 3.07 -3.79
CA ALA A 304 -3.93 1.69 -3.90
C ALA A 304 -2.77 0.69 -3.68
N ALA A 305 -1.58 0.99 -4.19
CA ALA A 305 -0.40 0.13 -4.04
C ALA A 305 0.10 0.12 -2.58
N VAL A 306 0.21 1.27 -1.93
CA VAL A 306 0.63 1.39 -0.53
C VAL A 306 -0.33 0.63 0.38
N LYS A 307 -1.64 0.68 0.12
CA LYS A 307 -2.64 -0.09 0.87
C LYS A 307 -2.44 -1.61 0.74
N VAL A 308 -2.11 -2.09 -0.47
CA VAL A 308 -1.78 -3.51 -0.68
C VAL A 308 -0.49 -3.89 0.06
N PHE A 309 0.55 -3.07 -0.01
CA PHE A 309 1.82 -3.32 0.67
C PHE A 309 1.65 -3.34 2.19
N ALA A 310 0.84 -2.43 2.73
CA ALA A 310 0.48 -2.42 4.14
C ALA A 310 -0.23 -3.73 4.57
N GLY A 311 -1.17 -4.22 3.75
CA GLY A 311 -1.84 -5.49 3.97
C GLY A 311 -0.87 -6.67 3.98
N ASN A 312 0.00 -6.77 2.98
CA ASN A 312 0.99 -7.84 2.89
C ASN A 312 1.99 -7.81 4.06
N LEU A 313 2.44 -6.62 4.47
CA LEU A 313 3.31 -6.50 5.65
C LEU A 313 2.59 -6.97 6.91
N LYS A 314 1.33 -6.57 7.10
CA LYS A 314 0.52 -7.00 8.24
C LYS A 314 0.41 -8.53 8.31
N ASP A 315 0.15 -9.17 7.18
CA ASP A 315 0.05 -10.63 7.11
C ASP A 315 1.39 -11.32 7.44
N LEU A 316 2.51 -10.77 6.96
CA LEU A 316 3.84 -11.28 7.31
C LEU A 316 4.16 -11.13 8.81
N LEU A 317 3.85 -9.98 9.41
CA LEU A 317 4.09 -9.72 10.83
C LEU A 317 3.21 -10.60 11.72
N LEU A 318 1.97 -10.84 11.31
CA LEU A 318 0.99 -11.65 12.02
C LEU A 318 0.97 -13.12 11.59
N ALA A 319 1.98 -13.57 10.84
CA ALA A 319 2.12 -14.99 10.49
C ALA A 319 2.31 -15.86 11.74
N ALA A 320 1.89 -17.12 11.64
CA ALA A 320 1.90 -18.08 12.73
C ALA A 320 3.30 -18.31 13.28
N PRO A 321 3.58 -18.04 14.59
CA PRO A 321 4.87 -18.34 15.18
C PRO A 321 4.98 -19.85 15.46
N ALA A 322 6.14 -20.45 15.14
CA ALA A 322 6.42 -21.82 15.52
C ALA A 322 6.72 -21.97 17.02
N GLY A 323 6.96 -20.86 17.72
CA GLY A 323 7.25 -20.81 19.15
C GLY A 323 8.69 -21.20 19.49
N GLY A 324 8.97 -21.34 20.77
CA GLY A 324 10.29 -21.65 21.32
C GLY A 324 10.74 -23.07 21.04
N ARG A 325 11.14 -23.37 19.81
CA ARG A 325 11.70 -24.66 19.35
C ARG A 325 13.12 -24.45 18.86
N ALA A 326 14.02 -25.40 19.17
CA ALA A 326 15.37 -25.36 18.63
C ALA A 326 15.32 -25.46 17.10
N THR A 327 15.88 -24.45 16.41
CA THR A 327 15.70 -24.26 14.95
C THR A 327 17.04 -24.13 14.25
N LEU A 328 17.25 -24.92 13.19
CA LEU A 328 18.33 -24.76 12.24
C LEU A 328 17.87 -23.83 11.12
N GLY A 329 18.46 -22.65 10.99
CA GLY A 329 18.26 -21.73 9.87
C GLY A 329 19.27 -21.99 8.77
N LEU A 330 18.80 -22.09 7.54
CA LEU A 330 19.59 -22.26 6.34
C LEU A 330 19.39 -21.03 5.43
N ASP A 331 20.47 -20.30 5.19
CA ASP A 331 20.52 -19.19 4.23
C ASP A 331 21.13 -19.74 2.93
N PRO A 332 20.32 -19.93 1.87
CA PRO A 332 20.73 -20.60 0.64
C PRO A 332 21.79 -19.80 -0.15
N GLY A 333 22.71 -20.49 -0.78
CA GLY A 333 23.70 -19.86 -1.66
C GLY A 333 24.49 -20.88 -2.48
N TYR A 334 24.77 -20.57 -3.77
CA TYR A 334 25.58 -21.43 -4.63
C TYR A 334 27.08 -21.26 -4.34
N ARG A 335 27.68 -20.15 -4.75
CA ARG A 335 29.14 -19.93 -4.68
C ARG A 335 29.66 -19.77 -3.26
N ASN A 336 28.92 -19.05 -2.45
CA ASN A 336 29.32 -18.71 -1.07
C ASN A 336 28.89 -19.79 -0.06
N GLY A 337 28.33 -20.90 -0.54
CA GLY A 337 27.81 -21.99 0.28
C GLY A 337 26.51 -21.64 1.01
N VAL A 338 25.92 -22.68 1.62
CA VAL A 338 24.76 -22.57 2.49
C VAL A 338 25.25 -22.20 3.90
N LYS A 339 24.82 -21.07 4.45
CA LYS A 339 25.09 -20.67 5.83
C LYS A 339 24.05 -21.30 6.73
N ALA A 340 24.52 -21.95 7.76
CA ALA A 340 23.69 -22.61 8.75
C ALA A 340 23.89 -21.98 10.12
N ALA A 341 22.81 -21.75 10.83
CA ALA A 341 22.83 -21.29 12.21
C ALA A 341 21.79 -22.04 13.04
N VAL A 342 22.20 -22.57 14.19
CA VAL A 342 21.28 -23.18 15.14
C VAL A 342 20.96 -22.16 16.21
N VAL A 343 19.67 -21.90 16.43
CA VAL A 343 19.15 -21.14 17.55
C VAL A 343 18.41 -22.06 18.53
N ASP A 344 18.62 -21.85 19.81
CA ASP A 344 17.93 -22.60 20.86
C ASP A 344 16.47 -22.13 21.03
N ARG A 345 15.76 -22.69 21.99
CA ARG A 345 14.36 -22.35 22.29
C ARG A 345 14.14 -20.89 22.69
N THR A 346 15.19 -20.19 23.10
CA THR A 346 15.11 -18.77 23.48
C THR A 346 15.53 -17.82 22.36
N GLY A 347 15.90 -18.35 21.19
CA GLY A 347 16.42 -17.59 20.04
C GLY A 347 17.92 -17.25 20.15
N LYS A 348 18.65 -17.80 21.16
CA LYS A 348 20.10 -17.65 21.29
C LYS A 348 20.83 -18.51 20.27
N VAL A 349 21.84 -17.94 19.59
CA VAL A 349 22.70 -18.68 18.68
C VAL A 349 23.59 -19.63 19.46
N VAL A 350 23.59 -20.92 19.12
CA VAL A 350 24.37 -21.97 19.81
C VAL A 350 25.41 -22.62 18.87
N ALA A 351 25.20 -22.55 17.56
CA ALA A 351 26.17 -23.03 16.58
C ALA A 351 25.99 -22.32 15.23
N VAL A 352 27.07 -22.20 14.47
CA VAL A 352 27.08 -21.72 13.08
C VAL A 352 28.03 -22.52 12.26
N GLU A 353 27.70 -22.74 10.99
CA GLU A 353 28.54 -23.46 10.03
C GLU A 353 28.26 -23.00 8.60
N THR A 354 29.26 -23.08 7.72
CA THR A 354 29.06 -22.89 6.27
C THR A 354 29.35 -24.21 5.57
N THR A 355 28.41 -24.68 4.79
CA THR A 355 28.53 -25.89 4.00
C THR A 355 28.44 -25.60 2.50
N TYR A 356 29.04 -26.45 1.67
CA TYR A 356 29.17 -26.24 0.23
C TYR A 356 28.55 -27.39 -0.58
N PRO A 357 27.25 -27.67 -0.46
CA PRO A 357 26.61 -28.79 -1.16
C PRO A 357 26.51 -28.60 -2.67
N HIS A 358 26.43 -27.32 -3.11
CA HIS A 358 26.15 -26.95 -4.50
C HIS A 358 27.42 -26.72 -5.33
N GLU A 359 27.23 -26.45 -6.62
CA GLU A 359 28.33 -26.03 -7.50
C GLU A 359 28.95 -24.71 -7.01
N PRO A 360 30.26 -24.55 -7.15
CA PRO A 360 31.21 -25.45 -7.83
C PRO A 360 31.77 -26.58 -6.96
N GLN A 361 31.64 -26.52 -5.60
CA GLN A 361 32.32 -27.42 -4.68
C GLN A 361 31.71 -28.81 -4.59
N ARG A 362 30.37 -28.94 -4.75
CA ARG A 362 29.59 -30.20 -4.76
C ARG A 362 29.85 -31.15 -3.56
N ARG A 363 30.10 -30.62 -2.36
CA ARG A 363 30.34 -31.40 -1.13
C ARG A 363 29.05 -31.83 -0.44
N TRP A 364 28.14 -32.45 -1.20
CA TRP A 364 26.79 -32.79 -0.74
C TRP A 364 26.78 -33.69 0.48
N LYS A 365 27.51 -34.84 0.43
CA LYS A 365 27.54 -35.81 1.53
C LYS A 365 28.15 -35.24 2.80
N GLU A 366 29.16 -34.40 2.68
CA GLU A 366 29.79 -33.72 3.82
C GLU A 366 28.80 -32.74 4.47
N ALA A 367 28.03 -31.99 3.66
CA ALA A 367 27.03 -31.08 4.15
C ALA A 367 25.92 -31.80 4.91
N VAL A 368 25.37 -32.89 4.36
CA VAL A 368 24.37 -33.74 5.05
C VAL A 368 24.91 -34.25 6.38
N ALA A 369 26.13 -34.79 6.41
CA ALA A 369 26.72 -35.33 7.63
C ALA A 369 26.97 -34.25 8.69
N SER A 370 27.50 -33.09 8.28
CA SER A 370 27.79 -32.01 9.21
C SER A 370 26.53 -31.40 9.79
N LEU A 371 25.53 -31.05 8.97
CA LEU A 371 24.28 -30.49 9.44
C LEU A 371 23.48 -31.50 10.27
N SER A 372 23.49 -32.79 9.93
CA SER A 372 22.90 -33.86 10.76
C SER A 372 23.54 -33.91 12.15
N ARG A 373 24.88 -33.78 12.24
CA ARG A 373 25.59 -33.71 13.52
C ARG A 373 25.12 -32.51 14.35
N LEU A 374 25.00 -31.33 13.75
CA LEU A 374 24.50 -30.15 14.44
C LEU A 374 23.05 -30.36 14.95
N CYS A 375 22.19 -30.93 14.12
CA CYS A 375 20.80 -31.23 14.52
C CYS A 375 20.74 -32.14 15.75
N ARG A 376 21.56 -33.22 15.79
CA ARG A 376 21.61 -34.13 16.93
C ARG A 376 22.20 -33.48 18.16
N GLN A 377 23.30 -32.75 18.02
CA GLN A 377 24.01 -32.10 19.13
C GLN A 377 23.14 -31.08 19.86
N HIS A 378 22.30 -30.34 19.14
CA HIS A 378 21.51 -29.26 19.69
C HIS A 378 20.01 -29.57 19.78
N GLY A 379 19.60 -30.81 19.49
CA GLY A 379 18.21 -31.24 19.61
C GLY A 379 17.27 -30.40 18.72
N VAL A 380 17.68 -30.17 17.46
CA VAL A 380 16.90 -29.38 16.50
C VAL A 380 15.52 -30.02 16.25
N GLU A 381 14.49 -29.22 16.32
CA GLU A 381 13.09 -29.60 16.09
C GLU A 381 12.56 -29.08 14.74
N LEU A 382 13.13 -27.97 14.24
CA LEU A 382 12.71 -27.32 12.99
C LEU A 382 13.93 -26.96 12.12
N ILE A 383 13.74 -27.07 10.80
CA ILE A 383 14.70 -26.55 9.79
C ILE A 383 14.00 -25.43 9.03
N ALA A 384 14.48 -24.20 9.20
CA ALA A 384 13.99 -23.00 8.48
C ALA A 384 14.87 -22.77 7.25
N ILE A 385 14.29 -22.69 6.07
CA ILE A 385 14.99 -22.53 4.80
C ILE A 385 14.60 -21.19 4.19
N GLY A 386 15.56 -20.32 3.90
CA GLY A 386 15.32 -19.08 3.17
C GLY A 386 14.79 -19.33 1.76
N ASN A 387 13.87 -18.49 1.27
CA ASN A 387 13.23 -18.67 -0.05
C ASN A 387 13.99 -17.97 -1.20
N GLY A 388 15.27 -17.64 -1.01
CA GLY A 388 16.09 -16.98 -2.02
C GLY A 388 16.73 -17.92 -3.03
N THR A 389 17.83 -17.44 -3.62
CA THR A 389 18.60 -18.20 -4.62
C THR A 389 19.15 -19.49 -4.04
N ALA A 390 18.99 -20.64 -4.73
CA ALA A 390 19.33 -21.99 -4.28
C ALA A 390 18.45 -22.56 -3.14
N SER A 391 17.30 -21.95 -2.89
CA SER A 391 16.33 -22.41 -1.87
C SER A 391 15.89 -23.86 -2.11
N ARG A 392 15.71 -24.26 -3.36
CA ARG A 392 15.28 -25.61 -3.76
C ARG A 392 16.30 -26.69 -3.46
N GLU A 393 17.53 -26.44 -3.88
CA GLU A 393 18.64 -27.34 -3.62
C GLU A 393 18.86 -27.46 -2.11
N THR A 394 18.67 -26.36 -1.38
CA THR A 394 18.73 -26.37 0.08
C THR A 394 17.53 -27.08 0.72
N ASP A 395 16.34 -26.99 0.13
CA ASP A 395 15.18 -27.74 0.57
C ASP A 395 15.38 -29.26 0.39
N ARG A 396 15.97 -29.69 -0.75
CA ARG A 396 16.38 -31.05 -0.97
C ARG A 396 17.44 -31.52 0.04
N LEU A 397 18.44 -30.65 0.34
CA LEU A 397 19.43 -30.92 1.37
C LEU A 397 18.76 -31.16 2.72
N ALA A 398 17.79 -30.32 3.10
CA ALA A 398 17.02 -30.48 4.33
C ALA A 398 16.19 -31.78 4.33
N THR A 399 15.63 -32.20 3.19
CA THR A 399 14.93 -33.48 3.05
C THR A 399 15.86 -34.67 3.35
N GLU A 400 17.08 -34.65 2.83
CA GLU A 400 18.05 -35.72 3.11
C GLU A 400 18.53 -35.71 4.59
N ILE A 401 18.64 -34.52 5.20
CA ILE A 401 18.94 -34.40 6.65
C ILE A 401 17.82 -35.02 7.48
N LEU A 402 16.54 -34.76 7.12
CA LEU A 402 15.37 -35.36 7.79
C LEU A 402 15.39 -36.90 7.65
N ALA A 403 15.64 -37.41 6.43
CA ALA A 403 15.71 -38.83 6.15
C ALA A 403 16.86 -39.54 6.91
N ALA A 404 17.99 -38.83 7.09
CA ALA A 404 19.13 -39.33 7.84
C ALA A 404 18.93 -39.31 9.37
N ASN A 405 17.92 -38.60 9.89
CA ASN A 405 17.66 -38.45 11.30
C ASN A 405 16.16 -38.62 11.67
N PRO A 406 15.54 -39.77 11.36
CA PRO A 406 14.11 -39.97 11.55
C PRO A 406 13.71 -39.98 13.05
N ASP A 407 14.63 -40.27 13.93
CA ASP A 407 14.49 -40.29 15.38
C ASP A 407 14.26 -38.89 15.99
N LEU A 408 14.74 -37.85 15.36
CA LEU A 408 14.58 -36.47 15.86
C LEU A 408 13.20 -35.86 15.54
N LYS A 409 12.39 -36.49 14.69
CA LYS A 409 11.04 -36.02 14.30
C LYS A 409 11.01 -34.53 13.90
N MET A 410 12.05 -34.08 13.22
CA MET A 410 12.17 -32.70 12.74
C MET A 410 11.17 -32.42 11.61
N ALA A 411 10.78 -31.13 11.47
CA ALA A 411 10.05 -30.64 10.31
C ALA A 411 10.85 -29.55 9.60
N LYS A 412 10.71 -29.43 8.26
CA LYS A 412 11.29 -28.34 7.48
C LYS A 412 10.22 -27.34 7.07
N VAL A 413 10.59 -26.06 6.97
CA VAL A 413 9.69 -24.97 6.59
C VAL A 413 10.46 -23.95 5.77
N THR A 414 9.90 -23.56 4.63
CA THR A 414 10.42 -22.42 3.85
C THR A 414 9.97 -21.12 4.48
N VAL A 415 10.89 -20.21 4.70
CA VAL A 415 10.68 -18.91 5.37
C VAL A 415 11.09 -17.80 4.42
N SER A 416 10.31 -16.73 4.37
CA SER A 416 10.70 -15.53 3.60
C SER A 416 11.98 -14.94 4.16
N GLU A 417 13.01 -14.79 3.32
CA GLU A 417 14.27 -14.12 3.69
C GLU A 417 14.27 -12.61 3.38
N ALA A 418 13.13 -12.06 2.95
CA ALA A 418 13.01 -10.64 2.60
C ALA A 418 13.56 -9.74 3.72
N GLY A 419 14.51 -8.84 3.37
CA GLY A 419 15.20 -7.96 4.31
C GLY A 419 16.26 -8.62 5.21
N ALA A 420 16.49 -9.94 5.16
CA ALA A 420 17.49 -10.60 6.00
C ALA A 420 18.92 -10.07 5.73
N SER A 421 19.23 -9.78 4.47
CA SER A 421 20.52 -9.17 4.09
C SER A 421 20.67 -7.74 4.66
N VAL A 422 19.57 -6.97 4.71
CA VAL A 422 19.57 -5.62 5.32
C VAL A 422 19.79 -5.72 6.83
N TYR A 423 19.08 -6.66 7.48
CA TYR A 423 19.30 -6.93 8.91
C TYR A 423 20.75 -7.32 9.19
N SER A 424 21.33 -8.27 8.45
CA SER A 424 22.68 -8.79 8.71
C SER A 424 23.75 -7.70 8.69
N ALA A 425 23.60 -6.67 7.85
CA ALA A 425 24.51 -5.52 7.75
C ALA A 425 24.15 -4.37 8.71
N SER A 426 23.06 -4.47 9.47
CA SER A 426 22.55 -3.37 10.31
C SER A 426 23.36 -3.20 11.62
N ALA A 427 23.28 -1.99 12.19
CA ALA A 427 23.83 -1.71 13.50
C ALA A 427 23.14 -2.53 14.61
N ILE A 428 21.87 -2.91 14.42
CA ILE A 428 21.10 -3.77 15.34
C ILE A 428 21.74 -5.16 15.37
N ALA A 429 21.94 -5.78 14.21
CA ALA A 429 22.55 -7.11 14.12
C ALA A 429 24.00 -7.12 14.66
N THR A 430 24.74 -6.03 14.45
CA THR A 430 26.10 -5.90 15.01
C THR A 430 26.10 -5.83 16.53
N ARG A 431 25.11 -5.19 17.15
CA ARG A 431 24.99 -5.15 18.62
C ARG A 431 24.47 -6.48 19.19
N GLU A 432 23.54 -7.14 18.50
CA GLU A 432 22.98 -8.43 18.96
C GLU A 432 23.95 -9.60 18.77
N LEU A 433 24.78 -9.54 17.75
CA LEU A 433 25.67 -10.63 17.31
C LEU A 433 27.09 -10.09 17.01
N PRO A 434 27.77 -9.50 18.02
CA PRO A 434 29.07 -8.82 17.81
C PRO A 434 30.16 -9.78 17.33
N ASP A 435 30.16 -11.02 17.81
CA ASP A 435 31.17 -12.04 17.51
C ASP A 435 30.86 -12.87 16.26
N LEU A 436 29.70 -12.58 15.59
CA LEU A 436 29.27 -13.36 14.45
C LEU A 436 29.55 -12.65 13.13
N ASP A 437 30.15 -13.36 12.19
CA ASP A 437 30.35 -12.87 10.83
C ASP A 437 29.02 -12.48 10.17
N VAL A 438 29.06 -11.39 9.41
CA VAL A 438 27.88 -10.83 8.72
C VAL A 438 27.16 -11.88 7.87
N SER A 439 27.91 -12.79 7.23
CA SER A 439 27.36 -13.83 6.37
C SER A 439 26.47 -14.85 7.08
N HIS A 440 26.67 -15.08 8.38
CA HIS A 440 25.85 -16.01 9.17
C HIS A 440 24.64 -15.35 9.82
N ARG A 441 24.63 -14.03 9.96
CA ARG A 441 23.50 -13.31 10.60
C ARG A 441 22.18 -13.47 9.85
N GLY A 442 22.26 -13.68 8.52
CA GLY A 442 21.09 -14.00 7.68
C GLY A 442 20.43 -15.32 8.10
N ALA A 443 21.23 -16.38 8.28
CA ALA A 443 20.73 -17.68 8.72
C ALA A 443 20.12 -17.63 10.14
N VAL A 444 20.71 -16.83 11.05
CA VAL A 444 20.13 -16.57 12.38
C VAL A 444 18.77 -15.90 12.26
N SER A 445 18.67 -14.87 11.43
CA SER A 445 17.39 -14.16 11.21
C SER A 445 16.33 -15.10 10.62
N ILE A 446 16.67 -15.95 9.66
CA ILE A 446 15.76 -16.95 9.07
C ILE A 446 15.26 -17.93 10.15
N ALA A 447 16.13 -18.42 11.03
CA ALA A 447 15.73 -19.30 12.13
C ALA A 447 14.80 -18.61 13.12
N ARG A 448 15.12 -17.40 13.56
CA ARG A 448 14.33 -16.60 14.51
C ARG A 448 12.98 -16.18 13.94
N ARG A 449 12.90 -15.89 12.62
CA ARG A 449 11.61 -15.61 11.96
C ARG A 449 10.64 -16.76 12.01
N LEU A 450 11.14 -18.00 11.95
CA LEU A 450 10.27 -19.15 12.10
C LEU A 450 9.76 -19.26 13.54
N GLN A 451 10.61 -18.97 14.52
CA GLN A 451 10.20 -18.96 15.93
C GLN A 451 9.15 -17.87 16.21
N ASP A 452 9.42 -16.64 15.85
CA ASP A 452 8.48 -15.51 15.93
C ASP A 452 8.72 -14.47 14.81
N PRO A 453 7.87 -14.45 13.76
CA PRO A 453 8.00 -13.51 12.65
C PRO A 453 7.97 -12.05 13.09
N LEU A 454 7.04 -11.69 14.00
CA LEU A 454 6.89 -10.32 14.48
C LEU A 454 8.14 -9.83 15.21
N ALA A 455 8.63 -10.61 16.17
CA ALA A 455 9.79 -10.24 17.00
C ALA A 455 11.07 -10.04 16.17
N GLU A 456 11.20 -10.72 15.04
CA GLU A 456 12.37 -10.59 14.18
C GLU A 456 12.19 -9.51 13.10
N LEU A 457 11.03 -9.44 12.43
CA LEU A 457 10.79 -8.50 11.33
C LEU A 457 10.77 -7.03 11.79
N VAL A 458 10.39 -6.75 13.03
CA VAL A 458 10.44 -5.37 13.59
C VAL A 458 11.85 -4.78 13.69
N LYS A 459 12.89 -5.61 13.58
CA LYS A 459 14.30 -5.18 13.56
C LYS A 459 14.74 -4.62 12.21
N ILE A 460 13.92 -4.82 11.18
CA ILE A 460 14.18 -4.44 9.79
C ILE A 460 13.34 -3.21 9.47
N ASP A 461 13.95 -2.22 8.79
CA ASP A 461 13.16 -1.10 8.25
C ASP A 461 12.04 -1.66 7.35
N PRO A 462 10.76 -1.39 7.63
CA PRO A 462 9.64 -1.99 6.90
C PRO A 462 9.72 -1.80 5.39
N LYS A 463 10.27 -0.68 4.91
CA LYS A 463 10.49 -0.43 3.48
C LYS A 463 11.49 -1.39 2.81
N SER A 464 12.34 -2.03 3.61
CA SER A 464 13.33 -3.02 3.15
C SER A 464 12.78 -4.44 3.11
N ILE A 465 11.56 -4.66 3.63
CA ILE A 465 10.84 -5.92 3.51
C ILE A 465 10.11 -5.91 2.17
N GLY A 466 10.35 -6.91 1.33
CA GLY A 466 9.70 -7.03 0.02
C GLY A 466 8.23 -7.42 0.17
N VAL A 467 7.34 -6.44 0.06
CA VAL A 467 5.88 -6.63 0.22
C VAL A 467 5.07 -6.35 -1.05
N GLY A 468 5.75 -6.05 -2.17
CA GLY A 468 5.07 -5.85 -3.45
C GLY A 468 5.98 -5.49 -4.61
N GLN A 469 5.53 -5.81 -5.83
CA GLN A 469 6.31 -5.69 -7.07
C GLN A 469 6.72 -4.25 -7.42
N TYR A 470 5.90 -3.26 -7.05
CA TYR A 470 6.10 -1.83 -7.39
C TYR A 470 6.47 -0.98 -6.17
N GLN A 471 6.99 -1.60 -5.11
CA GLN A 471 7.31 -0.92 -3.85
C GLN A 471 8.30 0.23 -4.01
N HIS A 472 9.23 0.14 -4.98
CA HIS A 472 10.23 1.18 -5.26
C HIS A 472 9.75 2.25 -6.26
N ASP A 473 8.50 2.16 -6.74
CA ASP A 473 7.92 3.13 -7.68
C ASP A 473 6.95 4.10 -7.03
N VAL A 474 6.73 3.97 -5.74
CA VAL A 474 5.89 4.86 -4.92
C VAL A 474 6.75 5.81 -4.09
N THR A 475 6.16 6.90 -3.60
CA THR A 475 6.85 7.89 -2.77
C THR A 475 7.33 7.27 -1.46
N GLU A 476 8.63 7.30 -1.22
CA GLU A 476 9.27 6.66 -0.07
C GLU A 476 8.68 7.12 1.28
N GLN A 477 8.43 8.42 1.43
CA GLN A 477 7.89 8.98 2.66
C GLN A 477 6.49 8.44 2.98
N LYS A 478 5.62 8.36 1.95
CA LYS A 478 4.25 7.85 2.08
C LYS A 478 4.25 6.36 2.41
N LEU A 479 5.11 5.59 1.72
CA LEU A 479 5.31 4.18 1.99
C LEU A 479 5.80 3.94 3.42
N SER A 480 6.89 4.59 3.83
CA SER A 480 7.48 4.43 5.17
C SER A 480 6.49 4.72 6.28
N ARG A 481 5.72 5.82 6.16
CA ARG A 481 4.69 6.19 7.15
C ARG A 481 3.61 5.12 7.27
N SER A 482 3.10 4.62 6.14
CA SER A 482 2.06 3.60 6.12
C SER A 482 2.56 2.26 6.70
N LEU A 483 3.77 1.82 6.29
CA LEU A 483 4.31 0.57 6.78
C LEU A 483 4.68 0.63 8.27
N GLN A 484 5.17 1.77 8.76
CA GLN A 484 5.45 1.97 10.19
C GLN A 484 4.17 1.88 11.03
N ALA A 485 3.07 2.45 10.57
CA ALA A 485 1.77 2.33 11.24
C ALA A 485 1.33 0.85 11.35
N VAL A 486 1.54 0.05 10.31
CA VAL A 486 1.24 -1.39 10.33
C VAL A 486 2.07 -2.13 11.38
N VAL A 487 3.36 -1.80 11.51
CA VAL A 487 4.23 -2.42 12.52
C VAL A 487 3.73 -2.07 13.92
N GLU A 488 3.43 -0.81 14.18
CA GLU A 488 2.87 -0.36 15.46
C GLU A 488 1.56 -1.09 15.79
N ASP A 489 0.64 -1.16 14.84
CA ASP A 489 -0.66 -1.81 15.04
C ASP A 489 -0.49 -3.33 15.29
N ALA A 490 0.39 -4.01 14.55
CA ALA A 490 0.64 -5.44 14.73
C ALA A 490 1.25 -5.76 16.11
N VAL A 491 2.25 -4.99 16.54
CA VAL A 491 2.91 -5.18 17.84
C VAL A 491 1.92 -4.96 18.99
N ASN A 492 1.12 -3.91 18.92
CA ASN A 492 0.15 -3.60 19.98
C ASN A 492 -1.07 -4.55 19.96
N ALA A 493 -1.44 -5.13 18.82
CA ALA A 493 -2.47 -6.16 18.73
C ALA A 493 -2.03 -7.47 19.41
N VAL A 494 -0.77 -7.90 19.22
CA VAL A 494 -0.22 -9.11 19.83
C VAL A 494 0.09 -8.89 21.32
N GLY A 495 0.63 -7.72 21.67
CA GLY A 495 1.19 -7.42 22.98
C GLY A 495 2.61 -8.00 23.16
N VAL A 496 3.36 -7.46 24.08
CA VAL A 496 4.81 -7.69 24.20
C VAL A 496 5.18 -8.14 25.61
N ASP A 497 5.86 -9.27 25.72
CA ASP A 497 6.48 -9.68 26.99
C ASP A 497 7.71 -8.79 27.28
N VAL A 498 7.61 -8.00 28.35
CA VAL A 498 8.65 -7.03 28.70
C VAL A 498 9.97 -7.68 29.14
N ASN A 499 9.90 -8.92 29.61
CA ASN A 499 11.08 -9.62 30.11
C ASN A 499 11.91 -10.30 29.01
N THR A 500 11.28 -10.63 27.87
CA THR A 500 11.95 -11.34 26.76
C THR A 500 12.14 -10.47 25.52
N ALA A 501 11.36 -9.41 25.36
CA ALA A 501 11.37 -8.58 24.16
C ALA A 501 12.70 -7.84 23.93
N SER A 502 13.07 -7.71 22.66
CA SER A 502 14.19 -6.87 22.23
C SER A 502 13.87 -5.37 22.31
N GLY A 503 14.89 -4.52 22.40
CA GLY A 503 14.71 -3.06 22.34
C GLY A 503 13.90 -2.59 21.14
N PRO A 504 14.23 -3.03 19.90
CA PRO A 504 13.43 -2.71 18.71
C PRO A 504 11.95 -3.10 18.81
N LEU A 505 11.62 -4.25 19.39
CA LEU A 505 10.23 -4.68 19.59
C LEU A 505 9.51 -3.80 20.62
N LEU A 506 10.16 -3.51 21.74
CA LEU A 506 9.64 -2.61 22.77
C LEU A 506 9.39 -1.19 22.23
N ALA A 507 10.26 -0.71 21.34
CA ALA A 507 10.13 0.62 20.75
C ALA A 507 8.87 0.80 19.88
N GLN A 508 8.22 -0.28 19.47
CA GLN A 508 6.96 -0.26 18.70
C GLN A 508 5.71 -0.31 19.61
N VAL A 509 5.90 -0.49 20.90
CA VAL A 509 4.78 -0.45 21.86
C VAL A 509 4.30 0.99 22.02
N SER A 510 2.99 1.18 22.03
CA SER A 510 2.32 2.47 22.21
C SER A 510 2.98 3.31 23.32
N GLY A 511 3.39 4.52 22.98
CA GLY A 511 4.01 5.47 23.92
C GLY A 511 5.48 5.19 24.27
N LEU A 512 6.08 4.08 23.83
CA LEU A 512 7.50 3.80 24.02
C LEU A 512 8.30 4.29 22.80
N GLY A 513 9.32 5.09 23.05
CA GLY A 513 10.33 5.40 22.05
C GLY A 513 11.58 4.55 22.24
N ALA A 514 12.46 4.52 21.23
CA ALA A 514 13.69 3.71 21.25
C ALA A 514 14.54 3.92 22.52
N SER A 515 14.70 5.15 22.97
CA SER A 515 15.48 5.48 24.18
C SER A 515 14.89 4.87 25.46
N VAL A 516 13.54 4.84 25.59
CA VAL A 516 12.87 4.24 26.74
C VAL A 516 12.93 2.72 26.66
N ALA A 517 12.76 2.17 25.46
CA ALA A 517 12.89 0.73 25.19
C ALA A 517 14.28 0.20 25.60
N ASP A 518 15.36 0.89 25.18
CA ASP A 518 16.71 0.52 25.57
C ASP A 518 16.93 0.60 27.10
N LYS A 519 16.33 1.58 27.78
CA LYS A 519 16.38 1.68 29.25
C LYS A 519 15.60 0.57 29.96
N ILE A 520 14.48 0.11 29.40
CA ILE A 520 13.74 -1.06 29.92
C ILE A 520 14.65 -2.30 29.86
N VAL A 521 15.31 -2.52 28.70
CA VAL A 521 16.24 -3.65 28.53
C VAL A 521 17.38 -3.55 29.56
N SER A 522 18.07 -2.40 29.62
CA SER A 522 19.16 -2.19 30.56
C SER A 522 18.74 -2.36 32.02
N HIS A 523 17.53 -1.91 32.36
CA HIS A 523 17.01 -2.05 33.73
C HIS A 523 16.78 -3.51 34.10
N ARG A 524 16.16 -4.32 33.22
CA ARG A 524 15.96 -5.76 33.52
C ARG A 524 17.28 -6.54 33.56
N ASP A 525 18.25 -6.18 32.72
CA ASP A 525 19.55 -6.82 32.70
C ASP A 525 20.34 -6.56 34.00
N ALA A 526 20.19 -5.35 34.57
CA ALA A 526 20.87 -4.95 35.79
C ALA A 526 20.14 -5.41 37.08
N ASN A 527 18.80 -5.45 37.08
CA ASN A 527 17.97 -5.65 38.28
C ASN A 527 17.16 -6.96 38.27
N GLY A 528 17.28 -7.76 37.22
CA GLY A 528 16.46 -8.95 37.02
C GLY A 528 15.10 -8.64 36.35
N PRO A 529 14.31 -9.68 36.09
CA PRO A 529 13.03 -9.56 35.37
C PRO A 529 12.00 -8.77 36.16
N PHE A 530 11.18 -8.01 35.48
CA PHE A 530 10.02 -7.33 36.06
C PHE A 530 9.04 -8.36 36.62
N ARG A 531 8.61 -8.15 37.87
CA ARG A 531 7.61 -9.00 38.55
C ARG A 531 6.20 -8.44 38.46
N THR A 532 6.08 -7.12 38.28
CA THR A 532 4.80 -6.43 38.14
C THR A 532 4.89 -5.30 37.14
N ARG A 533 3.78 -4.94 36.49
CA ARG A 533 3.71 -3.74 35.62
C ARG A 533 4.05 -2.46 36.38
N ALA A 534 3.70 -2.37 37.66
CA ALA A 534 4.06 -1.23 38.49
C ALA A 534 5.58 -1.05 38.61
N GLY A 535 6.35 -2.13 38.52
CA GLY A 535 7.82 -2.11 38.52
C GLY A 535 8.41 -1.30 37.36
N LEU A 536 7.72 -1.19 36.22
CA LEU A 536 8.14 -0.39 35.06
C LEU A 536 8.30 1.10 35.40
N LYS A 537 7.57 1.63 36.37
CA LYS A 537 7.70 3.02 36.82
C LYS A 537 9.07 3.35 37.45
N LYS A 538 9.88 2.32 37.74
CA LYS A 538 11.24 2.49 38.23
C LYS A 538 12.25 2.74 37.12
N VAL A 539 11.86 2.51 35.85
CA VAL A 539 12.73 2.73 34.69
C VAL A 539 12.93 4.23 34.45
N PRO A 540 14.17 4.73 34.39
CA PRO A 540 14.43 6.15 34.15
C PRO A 540 13.86 6.63 32.82
N GLY A 541 13.05 7.69 32.83
CA GLY A 541 12.43 8.26 31.63
C GLY A 541 11.08 7.64 31.24
N LEU A 542 10.61 6.63 31.94
CA LEU A 542 9.27 6.09 31.81
C LEU A 542 8.31 6.88 32.72
N GLY A 543 7.81 8.00 32.19
CA GLY A 543 6.89 8.89 32.92
C GLY A 543 5.45 8.36 33.00
N ALA A 544 4.60 9.08 33.73
CA ALA A 544 3.20 8.67 33.96
C ALA A 544 2.43 8.48 32.65
N LYS A 545 2.57 9.41 31.69
CA LYS A 545 1.90 9.32 30.38
C LYS A 545 2.39 8.14 29.55
N THR A 546 3.72 7.92 29.53
CA THR A 546 4.32 6.77 28.83
C THR A 546 3.85 5.45 29.43
N PHE A 547 3.78 5.38 30.79
CA PHE A 547 3.25 4.20 31.47
C PHE A 547 1.79 3.97 31.12
N GLU A 548 0.95 5.01 31.13
CA GLU A 548 -0.46 4.91 30.73
C GLU A 548 -0.59 4.33 29.32
N LEU A 549 0.16 4.85 28.35
CA LEU A 549 0.06 4.40 26.97
C LEU A 549 0.57 2.96 26.74
N ALA A 550 1.60 2.54 27.49
CA ALA A 550 2.29 1.27 27.23
C ALA A 550 1.77 0.10 28.07
N ALA A 551 1.32 0.35 29.30
CA ALA A 551 1.10 -0.68 30.31
C ALA A 551 0.13 -1.80 29.90
N GLY A 552 -0.92 -1.48 29.14
CA GLY A 552 -1.88 -2.47 28.67
C GLY A 552 -1.34 -3.40 27.56
N PHE A 553 -0.30 -2.98 26.85
CA PHE A 553 0.34 -3.74 25.78
C PHE A 553 1.57 -4.52 26.24
N LEU A 554 2.15 -4.13 27.39
CA LEU A 554 3.26 -4.85 28.01
C LEU A 554 2.72 -5.97 28.91
N ARG A 555 3.28 -7.15 28.80
CA ARG A 555 2.86 -8.36 29.51
C ARG A 555 3.98 -8.91 30.36
N ILE A 556 3.62 -9.54 31.48
CA ILE A 556 4.52 -10.25 32.39
C ILE A 556 3.89 -11.62 32.68
N PRO A 557 4.17 -12.64 31.85
CA PRO A 557 3.53 -13.97 31.98
C PRO A 557 3.70 -14.61 33.35
N ASP A 558 4.91 -14.48 33.92
CA ASP A 558 5.30 -15.05 35.20
C ASP A 558 5.31 -14.02 36.35
N GLY A 559 4.45 -12.99 36.25
CA GLY A 559 4.34 -11.90 37.19
C GLY A 559 3.63 -12.32 38.49
N GLU A 560 3.80 -11.48 39.51
CA GLU A 560 3.13 -11.67 40.83
C GLU A 560 1.62 -11.46 40.74
N ASP A 561 1.18 -10.44 39.93
CA ASP A 561 -0.23 -10.20 39.66
C ASP A 561 -0.66 -10.95 38.40
N PRO A 562 -1.61 -11.90 38.49
CA PRO A 562 -2.11 -12.62 37.31
C PRO A 562 -2.70 -11.73 36.22
N LEU A 563 -3.14 -10.51 36.52
CA LEU A 563 -3.65 -9.57 35.55
C LEU A 563 -2.52 -9.01 34.65
N ASP A 564 -1.29 -8.97 35.12
CA ASP A 564 -0.15 -8.43 34.35
C ASP A 564 0.22 -9.31 33.15
N ARG A 565 -0.26 -10.55 33.07
CA ARG A 565 -0.15 -11.40 31.87
C ARG A 565 -1.22 -11.11 30.81
N SER A 566 -2.29 -10.42 31.20
CA SER A 566 -3.46 -10.15 30.34
C SER A 566 -3.33 -8.82 29.57
N GLY A 567 -4.25 -8.55 28.64
CA GLY A 567 -4.38 -7.26 27.97
C GLY A 567 -5.25 -6.25 28.73
N VAL A 568 -5.68 -6.58 29.96
CA VAL A 568 -6.45 -5.65 30.81
C VAL A 568 -5.54 -4.49 31.22
N HIS A 569 -5.97 -3.26 30.96
CA HIS A 569 -5.21 -2.09 31.36
C HIS A 569 -5.22 -1.89 32.88
N PRO A 570 -4.11 -1.46 33.51
CA PRO A 570 -4.08 -1.26 34.97
C PRO A 570 -5.15 -0.31 35.52
N GLU A 571 -5.60 0.68 34.70
CA GLU A 571 -6.71 1.56 35.08
C GLU A 571 -8.02 0.81 35.32
N ALA A 572 -8.21 -0.32 34.66
CA ALA A 572 -9.42 -1.13 34.70
C ALA A 572 -9.36 -2.25 35.76
N TYR A 573 -8.27 -2.42 36.51
CA TYR A 573 -8.17 -3.38 37.63
C TYR A 573 -9.26 -3.21 38.67
N PRO A 574 -9.74 -2.00 39.01
CA PRO A 574 -10.90 -1.85 39.91
C PRO A 574 -12.17 -2.53 39.38
N VAL A 575 -12.39 -2.57 38.05
CA VAL A 575 -13.53 -3.30 37.46
C VAL A 575 -13.39 -4.81 37.74
N VAL A 576 -12.19 -5.35 37.55
CA VAL A 576 -11.91 -6.77 37.81
C VAL A 576 -12.13 -7.09 39.30
N ARG A 577 -11.72 -6.21 40.21
CA ARG A 577 -11.99 -6.40 41.64
C ARG A 577 -13.49 -6.48 41.95
N ARG A 578 -14.32 -5.61 41.37
CA ARG A 578 -15.79 -5.68 41.49
C ARG A 578 -16.35 -7.01 40.97
N ILE A 579 -15.80 -7.53 39.87
CA ILE A 579 -16.17 -8.84 39.32
C ILE A 579 -15.82 -9.95 40.32
N LEU A 580 -14.62 -9.93 40.92
CA LEU A 580 -14.17 -10.90 41.92
C LEU A 580 -15.05 -10.87 43.17
N GLU A 581 -15.38 -9.69 43.69
CA GLU A 581 -16.28 -9.51 44.83
C GLU A 581 -17.66 -10.06 44.53
N ALA A 582 -18.24 -9.77 43.36
CA ALA A 582 -19.56 -10.26 42.96
C ALA A 582 -19.59 -11.78 42.78
N THR A 583 -18.54 -12.36 42.26
CA THR A 583 -18.42 -13.82 42.06
C THR A 583 -17.90 -14.57 43.26
N LYS A 584 -17.44 -13.86 44.29
CA LYS A 584 -16.76 -14.42 45.49
C LYS A 584 -15.63 -15.38 45.11
N SER A 585 -14.92 -15.09 44.04
CA SER A 585 -13.88 -15.94 43.46
C SER A 585 -12.50 -15.28 43.59
N ASP A 586 -11.46 -16.10 43.75
CA ASP A 586 -10.07 -15.63 43.59
C ASP A 586 -9.76 -15.41 42.08
N ILE A 587 -8.88 -14.45 41.78
CA ILE A 587 -8.50 -14.14 40.40
C ILE A 587 -7.90 -15.34 39.65
N ARG A 588 -7.14 -16.20 40.36
CA ARG A 588 -6.51 -17.40 39.77
C ARG A 588 -7.52 -18.48 39.41
N VAL A 589 -8.68 -18.50 40.09
CA VAL A 589 -9.79 -19.41 39.80
C VAL A 589 -10.68 -18.90 38.70
N LEU A 590 -10.84 -17.57 38.60
CA LEU A 590 -11.71 -16.94 37.63
C LEU A 590 -11.06 -16.85 36.25
N ILE A 591 -9.77 -16.58 36.17
CA ILE A 591 -9.00 -16.54 34.93
C ILE A 591 -9.05 -17.91 34.23
N GLY A 592 -9.52 -17.94 32.96
CA GLY A 592 -9.67 -19.14 32.15
C GLY A 592 -10.96 -19.93 32.42
N ASN A 593 -11.77 -19.50 33.38
CA ASN A 593 -13.06 -20.14 33.67
C ASN A 593 -14.17 -19.58 32.75
N GLU A 594 -14.18 -20.06 31.49
CA GLU A 594 -15.16 -19.63 30.48
C GLU A 594 -16.60 -19.77 30.94
N ALA A 595 -16.93 -20.86 31.70
CA ALA A 595 -18.28 -21.13 32.14
C ALA A 595 -18.79 -20.07 33.15
N ALA A 596 -17.96 -19.67 34.09
CA ALA A 596 -18.30 -18.65 35.09
C ALA A 596 -18.38 -17.24 34.44
N LEU A 597 -17.39 -16.91 33.55
CA LEU A 597 -17.30 -15.60 32.94
C LEU A 597 -18.45 -15.32 31.96
N ARG A 598 -18.91 -16.31 31.20
CA ARG A 598 -20.05 -16.17 30.27
C ARG A 598 -21.40 -15.93 30.94
N LEU A 599 -21.54 -16.24 32.22
CA LEU A 599 -22.76 -15.95 32.98
C LEU A 599 -22.83 -14.49 33.43
N LEU A 600 -21.73 -13.76 33.39
CA LEU A 600 -21.66 -12.38 33.82
C LEU A 600 -22.20 -11.42 32.75
N SER A 601 -23.12 -10.54 33.15
CA SER A 601 -23.57 -9.45 32.26
C SER A 601 -22.59 -8.29 32.31
N PRO A 602 -21.99 -7.87 31.16
CA PRO A 602 -21.11 -6.72 31.13
C PRO A 602 -21.73 -5.44 31.71
N ALA A 603 -23.04 -5.25 31.51
CA ALA A 603 -23.77 -4.08 32.00
C ALA A 603 -23.80 -3.98 33.56
N ALA A 604 -23.68 -5.10 34.26
CA ALA A 604 -23.67 -5.10 35.73
C ALA A 604 -22.39 -4.50 36.35
N PHE A 605 -21.31 -4.42 35.56
CA PHE A 605 -20.01 -3.95 36.05
C PHE A 605 -19.57 -2.63 35.31
N ALA A 606 -20.40 -2.14 34.37
CA ALA A 606 -20.15 -0.89 33.70
C ALA A 606 -20.39 0.32 34.60
N ASP A 607 -19.61 1.36 34.41
CA ASP A 607 -19.75 2.66 35.06
C ASP A 607 -19.49 3.80 34.08
N GLU A 608 -19.51 5.07 34.53
CA GLU A 608 -19.27 6.25 33.68
C GLU A 608 -17.88 6.25 33.01
N ARG A 609 -16.89 5.63 33.64
CA ARG A 609 -15.51 5.57 33.15
C ARG A 609 -15.27 4.33 32.29
N PHE A 610 -15.85 3.21 32.63
CA PHE A 610 -15.68 1.92 31.96
C PHE A 610 -17.06 1.39 31.53
N GLY A 611 -17.43 1.68 30.33
CA GLY A 611 -18.72 1.27 29.76
C GLY A 611 -18.79 -0.20 29.39
N VAL A 612 -19.94 -0.60 28.86
CA VAL A 612 -20.22 -1.98 28.44
C VAL A 612 -19.18 -2.53 27.43
N PRO A 613 -18.68 -1.76 26.44
CA PRO A 613 -17.64 -2.25 25.54
C PRO A 613 -16.35 -2.64 26.25
N THR A 614 -15.84 -1.78 27.15
CA THR A 614 -14.62 -2.06 27.92
C THR A 614 -14.81 -3.25 28.87
N VAL A 615 -15.94 -3.36 29.56
CA VAL A 615 -16.22 -4.50 30.46
C VAL A 615 -16.30 -5.82 29.66
N ARG A 616 -16.88 -5.79 28.45
CA ARG A 616 -16.90 -6.97 27.56
C ARG A 616 -15.49 -7.41 27.18
N ASP A 617 -14.63 -6.46 26.83
CA ASP A 617 -13.23 -6.75 26.51
C ASP A 617 -12.47 -7.32 27.73
N ILE A 618 -12.73 -6.80 28.93
CA ILE A 618 -12.15 -7.32 30.17
C ILE A 618 -12.58 -8.78 30.41
N LEU A 619 -13.88 -9.09 30.28
CA LEU A 619 -14.38 -10.45 30.43
C LEU A 619 -13.77 -11.40 29.39
N ALA A 620 -13.69 -10.98 28.13
CA ALA A 620 -13.06 -11.78 27.08
C ALA A 620 -11.55 -12.01 27.33
N GLU A 621 -10.87 -11.01 27.87
CA GLU A 621 -9.45 -11.11 28.23
C GLU A 621 -9.25 -12.02 29.48
N LEU A 622 -10.18 -12.05 30.40
CA LEU A 622 -10.16 -12.98 31.55
C LEU A 622 -10.47 -14.41 31.10
N GLU A 623 -11.31 -14.62 30.09
CA GLU A 623 -11.55 -15.96 29.52
C GLU A 623 -10.26 -16.57 28.95
N LYS A 624 -9.48 -15.76 28.22
CA LYS A 624 -8.26 -16.19 27.52
C LYS A 624 -7.17 -15.12 27.65
N PRO A 625 -6.54 -15.02 28.83
CA PRO A 625 -5.60 -13.94 29.11
C PRO A 625 -4.39 -13.99 28.18
N GLY A 626 -4.06 -12.85 27.62
CA GLY A 626 -2.93 -12.72 26.72
C GLY A 626 -3.02 -13.55 25.46
N ARG A 627 -4.22 -13.84 24.97
CA ARG A 627 -4.40 -14.60 23.73
C ARG A 627 -3.65 -13.94 22.57
N ASP A 628 -2.80 -14.72 21.94
CA ASP A 628 -2.16 -14.34 20.70
C ASP A 628 -3.22 -14.36 19.56
N PRO A 629 -3.44 -13.24 18.84
CA PRO A 629 -4.39 -13.19 17.73
C PRO A 629 -3.92 -13.94 16.48
N ARG A 630 -2.64 -14.34 16.45
CA ARG A 630 -2.05 -15.03 15.30
C ARG A 630 -2.60 -16.46 15.17
N PRO A 631 -2.66 -17.01 13.95
CA PRO A 631 -3.13 -18.37 13.72
C PRO A 631 -2.19 -19.41 14.32
N ALA A 632 -2.68 -20.63 14.50
CA ALA A 632 -1.84 -21.75 14.89
C ALA A 632 -0.85 -22.13 13.79
N PHE A 633 0.38 -22.45 14.15
CA PHE A 633 1.44 -22.84 13.23
C PHE A 633 1.08 -24.14 12.49
N LYS A 634 1.18 -24.12 11.15
CA LYS A 634 0.99 -25.27 10.25
C LYS A 634 2.10 -25.27 9.21
N THR A 635 2.51 -26.44 8.75
CA THR A 635 3.51 -26.60 7.69
C THR A 635 2.84 -27.05 6.38
N ALA A 636 3.28 -26.49 5.24
CA ALA A 636 2.91 -26.99 3.90
C ALA A 636 3.80 -28.14 3.51
N SER A 637 3.23 -29.09 2.74
CA SER A 637 3.99 -30.17 2.12
C SER A 637 4.04 -29.96 0.60
N PHE A 638 5.24 -29.70 0.06
CA PHE A 638 5.41 -29.62 -1.40
C PHE A 638 5.47 -31.00 -2.01
N GLN A 639 4.94 -31.15 -3.23
CA GLN A 639 4.92 -32.42 -3.92
C GLN A 639 6.32 -32.83 -4.43
N GLU A 640 6.77 -34.02 -4.10
CA GLU A 640 8.03 -34.57 -4.59
C GLU A 640 8.04 -34.72 -6.13
N GLY A 641 9.18 -34.43 -6.76
CA GLY A 641 9.36 -34.58 -8.21
C GLY A 641 8.91 -33.37 -9.06
N VAL A 642 8.44 -32.29 -8.46
CA VAL A 642 8.10 -31.04 -9.15
C VAL A 642 9.09 -29.95 -8.71
N GLU A 643 10.18 -29.77 -9.46
CA GLU A 643 11.26 -28.88 -9.10
C GLU A 643 11.40 -27.67 -10.03
N LYS A 644 10.99 -27.81 -11.28
CA LYS A 644 11.16 -26.79 -12.32
C LYS A 644 9.83 -26.47 -12.99
N ILE A 645 9.74 -25.28 -13.55
CA ILE A 645 8.57 -24.84 -14.31
C ILE A 645 8.20 -25.82 -15.45
N GLY A 646 9.21 -26.53 -16.00
CA GLY A 646 9.01 -27.56 -17.05
C GLY A 646 8.40 -28.85 -16.54
N ASP A 647 8.42 -29.13 -15.24
CA ASP A 647 7.83 -30.31 -14.62
C ASP A 647 6.31 -30.17 -14.42
N LEU A 648 5.83 -28.91 -14.46
CA LEU A 648 4.42 -28.62 -14.29
C LEU A 648 3.61 -29.00 -15.52
N LYS A 649 2.50 -29.69 -15.27
CA LYS A 649 1.51 -30.04 -16.30
C LYS A 649 0.15 -29.46 -15.93
N PRO A 650 -0.60 -28.92 -16.90
CA PRO A 650 -2.00 -28.52 -16.65
C PRO A 650 -2.77 -29.68 -16.04
N GLY A 651 -3.58 -29.43 -15.02
CA GLY A 651 -4.31 -30.45 -14.27
C GLY A 651 -3.63 -30.96 -12.99
N MET A 652 -2.37 -30.61 -12.74
CA MET A 652 -1.73 -30.96 -11.47
C MET A 652 -2.34 -30.19 -10.33
N GLN A 653 -2.67 -30.85 -9.23
CA GLN A 653 -3.09 -30.27 -7.98
C GLN A 653 -1.90 -30.25 -7.02
N LEU A 654 -1.55 -29.07 -6.53
CA LEU A 654 -0.37 -28.84 -5.70
C LEU A 654 -0.76 -28.09 -4.43
N GLU A 655 -0.04 -28.30 -3.34
CA GLU A 655 -0.04 -27.38 -2.22
C GLU A 655 0.98 -26.28 -2.48
N GLY A 656 0.63 -25.05 -2.07
CA GLY A 656 1.54 -23.92 -2.18
C GLY A 656 1.33 -22.94 -1.03
N VAL A 657 2.28 -22.04 -0.89
CA VAL A 657 2.23 -20.95 0.09
C VAL A 657 2.00 -19.64 -0.63
N VAL A 658 1.03 -18.86 -0.18
CA VAL A 658 0.77 -17.52 -0.71
C VAL A 658 1.93 -16.61 -0.33
N THR A 659 2.67 -16.12 -1.33
CA THR A 659 3.83 -15.25 -1.14
C THR A 659 3.46 -13.78 -1.16
N ASN A 660 2.44 -13.42 -1.97
CA ASN A 660 2.00 -12.04 -2.10
C ASN A 660 0.54 -11.98 -2.57
N VAL A 661 -0.20 -11.00 -2.07
CA VAL A 661 -1.59 -10.72 -2.47
C VAL A 661 -1.64 -9.36 -3.15
N ALA A 662 -2.12 -9.33 -4.40
CA ALA A 662 -2.31 -8.12 -5.19
C ALA A 662 -3.80 -7.91 -5.48
N ALA A 663 -4.19 -6.72 -5.92
CA ALA A 663 -5.60 -6.42 -6.21
C ALA A 663 -6.23 -7.32 -7.29
N PHE A 664 -5.40 -7.89 -8.18
CA PHE A 664 -5.84 -8.76 -9.29
C PHE A 664 -5.71 -10.26 -9.01
N GLY A 665 -5.15 -10.67 -7.88
CA GLY A 665 -4.96 -12.08 -7.54
C GLY A 665 -3.87 -12.32 -6.49
N ALA A 666 -3.56 -13.59 -6.23
CA ALA A 666 -2.53 -14.00 -5.30
C ALA A 666 -1.38 -14.72 -6.02
N PHE A 667 -0.16 -14.43 -5.60
CA PHE A 667 1.02 -15.19 -6.01
C PHE A 667 1.23 -16.34 -5.03
N VAL A 668 1.47 -17.54 -5.57
CA VAL A 668 1.59 -18.76 -4.77
C VAL A 668 2.87 -19.48 -5.16
N ASP A 669 3.75 -19.70 -4.19
CA ASP A 669 4.90 -20.59 -4.33
C ASP A 669 4.39 -22.04 -4.25
N ILE A 670 4.45 -22.72 -5.36
CA ILE A 670 4.03 -24.12 -5.51
C ILE A 670 5.21 -25.08 -5.57
N GLY A 671 6.33 -24.59 -5.15
CA GLY A 671 7.47 -25.43 -5.15
C GLY A 671 8.32 -25.37 -6.45
N VAL A 672 8.17 -24.46 -7.42
CA VAL A 672 9.03 -24.23 -8.59
C VAL A 672 9.67 -22.84 -8.50
N HIS A 673 10.83 -22.60 -9.12
CA HIS A 673 11.59 -21.32 -8.99
C HIS A 673 10.85 -20.05 -9.44
N GLN A 674 9.54 -20.12 -9.61
CA GLN A 674 8.67 -19.05 -10.05
C GLN A 674 7.31 -19.19 -9.39
N ASP A 675 6.84 -18.12 -8.75
CA ASP A 675 5.50 -18.06 -8.20
C ASP A 675 4.45 -18.19 -9.32
N GLY A 676 3.42 -18.96 -9.06
CA GLY A 676 2.25 -19.03 -9.92
C GLY A 676 1.23 -17.96 -9.52
N LEU A 677 0.45 -17.47 -10.48
CA LEU A 677 -0.61 -16.50 -10.26
C LEU A 677 -1.98 -17.19 -10.22
N VAL A 678 -2.67 -17.04 -9.10
CA VAL A 678 -4.12 -17.28 -9.00
C VAL A 678 -4.83 -15.95 -9.25
N HIS A 679 -5.43 -15.78 -10.41
CA HIS A 679 -6.19 -14.57 -10.71
C HIS A 679 -7.45 -14.47 -9.84
N ILE A 680 -7.94 -13.27 -9.51
CA ILE A 680 -9.11 -13.06 -8.64
C ILE A 680 -10.34 -13.86 -9.10
N SER A 681 -10.54 -14.03 -10.42
CA SER A 681 -11.64 -14.84 -10.95
C SER A 681 -11.49 -16.34 -10.76
N ALA A 682 -10.29 -16.82 -10.42
CA ALA A 682 -9.95 -18.22 -10.18
C ALA A 682 -9.82 -18.58 -8.70
N MET A 683 -10.07 -17.63 -7.77
CA MET A 683 -9.92 -17.84 -6.34
C MET A 683 -11.19 -18.41 -5.68
N ALA A 684 -12.37 -17.99 -6.13
CA ALA A 684 -13.64 -18.43 -5.57
C ALA A 684 -14.71 -18.54 -6.66
N ARG A 685 -15.77 -19.34 -6.40
CA ARG A 685 -16.94 -19.41 -7.28
C ARG A 685 -17.85 -18.17 -7.16
N LYS A 686 -17.85 -17.53 -6.00
CA LYS A 686 -18.55 -16.26 -5.78
C LYS A 686 -17.70 -15.09 -6.23
N ARG A 687 -18.34 -14.02 -6.72
CA ARG A 687 -17.64 -12.78 -7.01
C ARG A 687 -17.11 -12.20 -5.69
N ILE A 688 -15.81 -11.99 -5.60
CA ILE A 688 -15.14 -11.36 -4.48
C ILE A 688 -14.70 -9.95 -4.87
N ALA A 689 -14.68 -9.03 -3.92
CA ALA A 689 -14.24 -7.65 -4.16
C ALA A 689 -12.72 -7.54 -4.06
N SER A 690 -12.08 -8.35 -3.20
CA SER A 690 -10.63 -8.37 -3.02
C SER A 690 -10.11 -9.79 -2.83
N PRO A 691 -8.93 -10.14 -3.39
CA PRO A 691 -8.25 -11.39 -3.11
C PRO A 691 -8.00 -11.65 -1.61
N SER A 692 -7.77 -10.60 -0.83
CA SER A 692 -7.55 -10.68 0.62
C SER A 692 -8.77 -11.17 1.43
N GLU A 693 -9.97 -11.23 0.81
CA GLU A 693 -11.14 -11.88 1.42
C GLU A 693 -11.03 -13.40 1.46
N VAL A 694 -10.19 -13.97 0.60
CA VAL A 694 -10.07 -15.43 0.42
C VAL A 694 -8.76 -15.96 0.97
N VAL A 695 -7.64 -15.24 0.75
CA VAL A 695 -6.31 -15.66 1.17
C VAL A 695 -5.49 -14.50 1.73
N LYS A 696 -4.52 -14.84 2.57
CA LYS A 696 -3.51 -13.93 3.13
C LYS A 696 -2.12 -14.41 2.78
N THR A 697 -1.15 -13.53 2.81
CA THR A 697 0.27 -13.89 2.67
C THR A 697 0.66 -14.87 3.79
N GLY A 698 1.32 -15.97 3.41
CA GLY A 698 1.68 -17.06 4.31
C GLY A 698 0.65 -18.20 4.41
N ASP A 699 -0.55 -18.05 3.85
CA ASP A 699 -1.55 -19.13 3.84
C ASP A 699 -1.08 -20.31 2.97
N VAL A 700 -1.32 -21.51 3.48
CA VAL A 700 -1.14 -22.76 2.72
C VAL A 700 -2.43 -23.05 1.96
N VAL A 701 -2.34 -23.10 0.64
CA VAL A 701 -3.49 -23.27 -0.26
C VAL A 701 -3.28 -24.45 -1.21
N ARG A 702 -4.38 -25.09 -1.58
CA ARG A 702 -4.37 -26.08 -2.68
C ARG A 702 -4.72 -25.40 -3.98
N VAL A 703 -3.90 -25.62 -4.99
CA VAL A 703 -4.07 -24.98 -6.31
C VAL A 703 -4.00 -26.01 -7.43
N LEU A 704 -4.70 -25.71 -8.50
CA LEU A 704 -4.69 -26.45 -9.75
C LEU A 704 -3.88 -25.68 -10.80
N VAL A 705 -2.97 -26.35 -11.47
CA VAL A 705 -2.21 -25.75 -12.58
C VAL A 705 -3.11 -25.64 -13.81
N LEU A 706 -3.40 -24.41 -14.26
CA LEU A 706 -4.22 -24.17 -15.46
C LEU A 706 -3.37 -24.15 -16.73
N SER A 707 -2.27 -23.40 -16.72
CA SER A 707 -1.35 -23.31 -17.85
C SER A 707 0.05 -22.92 -17.40
N VAL A 708 1.04 -23.28 -18.21
CA VAL A 708 2.46 -23.00 -17.97
C VAL A 708 3.07 -22.40 -19.25
N ASP A 709 3.62 -21.20 -19.15
CA ASP A 709 4.38 -20.53 -20.20
C ASP A 709 5.86 -20.50 -19.80
N VAL A 710 6.60 -21.51 -20.23
CA VAL A 710 8.02 -21.68 -19.88
C VAL A 710 8.89 -20.52 -20.41
N PRO A 711 8.74 -20.05 -21.68
CA PRO A 711 9.51 -18.93 -22.21
C PRO A 711 9.34 -17.62 -21.43
N ARG A 712 8.12 -17.34 -20.97
CA ARG A 712 7.79 -16.13 -20.20
C ARG A 712 7.86 -16.32 -18.69
N LYS A 713 8.18 -17.52 -18.23
CA LYS A 713 8.20 -17.90 -16.80
C LYS A 713 6.89 -17.56 -16.09
N ARG A 714 5.73 -17.83 -16.73
CA ARG A 714 4.41 -17.55 -16.17
C ARG A 714 3.67 -18.85 -15.90
N ILE A 715 3.05 -18.95 -14.72
CA ILE A 715 2.25 -20.10 -14.30
C ILE A 715 0.89 -19.56 -13.89
N ALA A 716 -0.16 -20.03 -14.54
CA ALA A 716 -1.54 -19.71 -14.16
C ALA A 716 -2.10 -20.83 -13.28
N LEU A 717 -2.65 -20.44 -12.15
CA LEU A 717 -3.19 -21.32 -11.12
C LEU A 717 -4.66 -21.01 -10.85
N SER A 718 -5.40 -22.00 -10.34
CA SER A 718 -6.74 -21.85 -9.80
C SER A 718 -6.86 -22.47 -8.41
N MET A 719 -7.56 -21.83 -7.50
CA MET A 719 -7.98 -22.41 -6.23
C MET A 719 -9.26 -23.25 -6.37
N ARG A 720 -9.93 -23.17 -7.51
CA ARG A 720 -11.05 -24.04 -7.87
C ARG A 720 -10.50 -25.30 -8.50
N LEU A 721 -10.38 -26.35 -7.70
CA LEU A 721 -9.71 -27.60 -8.08
C LEU A 721 -10.44 -28.41 -9.17
N ASP A 722 -11.67 -28.05 -9.49
CA ASP A 722 -12.55 -28.67 -10.49
C ASP A 722 -12.62 -27.90 -11.82
N ASP A 723 -11.90 -26.79 -12.00
CA ASP A 723 -11.93 -25.97 -13.22
C ASP A 723 -11.57 -26.74 -14.52
N LEU A 724 -10.78 -27.81 -14.44
CA LEU A 724 -10.45 -28.68 -15.59
C LEU A 724 -11.37 -29.89 -15.75
N LEU A 725 -12.18 -30.23 -14.76
CA LEU A 725 -13.11 -31.36 -14.81
C LEU A 725 -14.41 -30.97 -15.54
N GLU A 726 -14.74 -29.70 -15.61
CA GLU A 726 -15.84 -29.20 -16.45
C GLU A 726 -15.28 -28.89 -17.85
N GLY A 727 -15.10 -29.98 -18.66
CA GLY A 727 -14.47 -29.89 -19.98
C GLY A 727 -14.78 -28.66 -20.82
N ALA A 728 -13.76 -27.99 -21.23
CA ALA A 728 -13.59 -27.00 -22.31
C ALA A 728 -14.87 -26.46 -22.99
N THR A 729 -15.77 -25.86 -22.21
CA THR A 729 -16.85 -25.05 -22.77
C THR A 729 -16.69 -23.65 -22.17
N PRO A 730 -16.48 -22.61 -23.00
CA PRO A 730 -16.41 -21.26 -22.49
C PRO A 730 -17.73 -20.86 -21.81
N PRO A 731 -17.73 -20.09 -20.72
CA PRO A 731 -18.97 -19.70 -20.04
C PRO A 731 -19.89 -18.93 -21.00
N ARG A 732 -21.09 -19.44 -21.17
CA ARG A 732 -22.14 -18.78 -21.92
C ARG A 732 -22.43 -17.42 -21.28
N GLY A 733 -22.20 -16.37 -22.04
CA GLY A 733 -22.64 -15.02 -21.69
C GLY A 733 -24.16 -14.98 -21.51
N ASN A 734 -24.61 -14.14 -20.59
CA ASN A 734 -26.00 -13.86 -20.28
C ASN A 734 -26.86 -13.76 -21.55
N ALA A 735 -27.83 -14.62 -21.69
CA ALA A 735 -28.85 -14.52 -22.73
C ALA A 735 -29.77 -13.32 -22.44
N PRO A 736 -30.07 -12.47 -23.42
CA PRO A 736 -31.10 -11.44 -23.27
C PRO A 736 -32.50 -12.05 -23.33
N ARG A 737 -33.42 -11.46 -22.57
CA ARG A 737 -34.84 -11.78 -22.56
C ARG A 737 -35.46 -11.64 -23.96
N PRO A 738 -36.45 -12.48 -24.35
CA PRO A 738 -37.05 -12.41 -25.65
C PRO A 738 -38.14 -11.33 -25.67
N ASP A 739 -38.01 -10.36 -26.56
CA ASP A 739 -39.11 -9.70 -27.23
C ASP A 739 -38.57 -8.72 -28.30
N ALA A 740 -38.59 -9.14 -29.54
CA ALA A 740 -38.90 -8.37 -30.74
C ALA A 740 -38.52 -9.13 -32.03
N GLN A 741 -39.38 -9.05 -32.99
CA GLN A 741 -39.50 -9.77 -34.26
C GLN A 741 -38.28 -9.70 -35.22
N PRO A 742 -38.19 -10.56 -36.24
CA PRO A 742 -36.96 -10.89 -36.93
C PRO A 742 -36.57 -9.92 -38.05
N ARG A 743 -35.30 -9.53 -38.06
CA ARG A 743 -34.64 -8.98 -39.26
C ARG A 743 -33.57 -9.95 -39.78
N ARG A 744 -33.47 -10.04 -41.09
CA ARG A 744 -32.62 -10.93 -41.90
C ARG A 744 -31.13 -10.90 -41.50
N PRO A 745 -30.37 -12.00 -41.74
CA PRO A 745 -29.05 -12.18 -41.20
C PRO A 745 -27.96 -11.46 -41.98
N ALA A 746 -27.05 -10.81 -41.22
CA ALA A 746 -25.74 -10.38 -41.66
C ALA A 746 -24.67 -11.39 -41.20
N PRO A 747 -23.48 -11.47 -41.84
CA PRO A 747 -22.52 -12.57 -41.65
C PRO A 747 -21.95 -12.61 -40.23
N ALA A 748 -21.71 -13.84 -39.75
CA ALA A 748 -21.27 -14.15 -38.40
C ALA A 748 -19.93 -13.51 -38.02
N ALA A 749 -19.92 -12.82 -36.87
CA ALA A 749 -18.71 -12.40 -36.18
C ALA A 749 -18.08 -13.58 -35.43
N PRO A 750 -16.76 -13.61 -35.24
CA PRO A 750 -16.09 -14.71 -34.55
C PRO A 750 -16.44 -14.74 -33.04
N PRO A 751 -16.36 -15.89 -32.39
CA PRO A 751 -16.81 -16.07 -31.01
C PRO A 751 -16.00 -15.24 -30.02
N GLN A 752 -16.68 -14.57 -29.09
CA GLN A 752 -16.08 -13.87 -27.98
C GLN A 752 -15.69 -14.88 -26.89
N ASP A 753 -14.41 -14.93 -26.61
CA ASP A 753 -13.85 -15.74 -25.54
C ASP A 753 -14.09 -15.09 -24.17
N GLY A 754 -14.25 -15.92 -23.11
CA GLY A 754 -14.55 -15.49 -21.75
C GLY A 754 -13.45 -14.66 -21.08
N ALA A 755 -13.79 -14.03 -19.95
CA ALA A 755 -12.94 -13.07 -19.22
C ALA A 755 -11.52 -13.60 -18.87
N LEU A 756 -11.36 -14.92 -18.73
CA LEU A 756 -10.06 -15.56 -18.50
C LEU A 756 -9.20 -15.59 -19.77
N ALA A 757 -9.81 -15.89 -20.93
CA ALA A 757 -9.12 -15.88 -22.21
C ALA A 757 -8.70 -14.45 -22.61
N ASP A 758 -9.48 -13.44 -22.23
CA ASP A 758 -9.15 -12.02 -22.36
C ASP A 758 -8.04 -11.59 -21.41
N ALA A 759 -8.05 -12.07 -20.17
CA ALA A 759 -7.00 -11.84 -19.20
C ALA A 759 -5.67 -12.52 -19.62
N LEU A 760 -5.75 -13.74 -20.14
CA LEU A 760 -4.59 -14.50 -20.66
C LEU A 760 -4.04 -13.88 -21.95
N ARG A 761 -4.90 -13.38 -22.84
CA ARG A 761 -4.46 -12.62 -24.05
C ARG A 761 -3.84 -11.27 -23.67
N ARG A 762 -4.40 -10.57 -22.71
CA ARG A 762 -3.83 -9.33 -22.15
C ARG A 762 -2.54 -9.57 -21.38
N ALA A 763 -2.36 -10.80 -20.85
CA ALA A 763 -1.10 -11.28 -20.28
C ALA A 763 -0.09 -11.78 -21.33
N GLY A 764 -0.41 -11.68 -22.61
CA GLY A 764 0.48 -12.05 -23.71
C GLY A 764 0.58 -13.57 -23.99
N VAL A 765 -0.37 -14.38 -23.51
CA VAL A 765 -0.44 -15.82 -23.79
C VAL A 765 -1.27 -16.02 -25.07
N SER A 766 -0.65 -15.99 -26.23
CA SER A 766 -1.32 -16.36 -27.49
C SER A 766 -1.23 -17.87 -27.72
N SER A 767 -2.36 -18.54 -27.85
CA SER A 767 -2.39 -19.89 -28.37
C SER A 767 -2.01 -19.88 -29.87
N SER A 768 -0.81 -20.28 -30.24
CA SER A 768 -0.48 -20.52 -31.63
C SER A 768 -1.24 -21.77 -32.10
N LYS A 769 -2.31 -21.56 -32.87
CA LYS A 769 -2.79 -22.64 -33.76
C LYS A 769 -1.78 -22.81 -34.91
N ARG A 770 -1.11 -23.95 -34.94
CA ARG A 770 -0.52 -24.45 -36.17
C ARG A 770 -1.62 -25.07 -37.01
N SER A 771 -1.74 -24.63 -38.24
CA SER A 771 -2.33 -25.39 -39.36
C SER A 771 -1.52 -26.63 -39.68
#